data_2745a2fbfb490c6fae60986507b7f1e4
#
_entry.id   2745a2fbfb490c6fae60986507b7f1e4
#
_cell.length_a   1.000
_cell.length_b   1.000
_cell.length_c   1.000
_cell.angle_alpha   90.00
_cell.angle_beta   90.00
_cell.angle_gamma   90.00
#
_symmetry.space_group_name_H-M   'P 1'
#
loop_
_entity.id
_entity.type
_entity.pdbx_description
1 polymer ?
#
loop_
_entity_poly.entity_id
_entity_poly.type
_entity_poly.pdbx_seq_one_letter_code
_entity_poly.pdbx_strand_id
1 'polypeptide(L)'
;MDRGNGGNSVTTEKGPVGDASAELAQEQAYVTMLYERLDAMRAANARRLAEVRLGPTVENDQGWSERETFAQEFVDRGAELEAAERNLCFGCLDFEASERFYIGRMGLRSEDYDQLLVDWRARAAEPFYRATPKERYGVTRRRHLHTAGRQVVSLDDDVLDLTLFDQGGVDETHLAGEAALLASLRRGRTGRMGDIVATIQADQDRIIREDPGGILVVEGGPGTGKTVVALHRAAYLLYTHRRRLARRGILVLGPSGTFLRYIDQVLPSLGENDVVLATIGSLFPGVDAQGADSPEAARVKGDAIMAGVLAKAVADLRQVPTATIEIKVDGTLYRLTPRICRQARSDAEQAADPDTGDPLPHNRARRTFVRAVIRELTRQRLRDHGGLQALQPGEEAELRAELADAPAIQRVLDVLWPDVAPEQLLARLYAEPARLDLTDEQRAVITRDTPGPWTAADVPLLDELAELLGAAEAAGPAAGSPDAADEAERAAQLEYADQLVSKLVSDGAIFVPRLEHDAFVSWIARRNNTDDEPRGMLAERALRDRTWAYGHVMVDEAQELSAMDWRMVLRRCPARSMTVVGDLAPTAAPAGADSWAQVLDPFAAGRWRTARLTVNYRTPAPVMKLAAAVLPPGAVPPQSVRDSDESPWHADAGAADLADLVRRERELIGTVLANTGLANTGLANTVLANTVLANTGRVAVIAPPASVAGTAAALGLSPGPDLDAPVAVLTPEQSKGLEFDSVIIVDPAGIEQASPRGRADLYVALTRTTRRLGLVSHGELPLALATYTEIVG
;
A
#
# COMPACT_ATOMS: atom_id res chain seq x y z
N MET A 1 -79.88 9.62 -11.07
CA MET A 1 -78.90 9.27 -12.03
C MET A 1 -77.54 9.47 -11.31
N ASP A 2 -77.20 8.65 -10.67
CA ASP A 2 -76.37 7.52 -10.39
C ASP A 2 -75.15 7.40 -11.31
N ARG A 3 -73.97 7.55 -10.76
CA ARG A 3 -72.70 6.95 -11.18
C ARG A 3 -71.79 6.84 -9.98
N GLY A 4 -71.77 5.63 -9.48
CA GLY A 4 -70.85 5.20 -8.46
C GLY A 4 -69.36 5.27 -8.91
N ASN A 5 -68.53 5.62 -7.99
CA ASN A 5 -67.05 5.49 -8.04
C ASN A 5 -66.61 4.49 -7.00
N GLY A 6 -66.40 3.28 -7.47
CA GLY A 6 -65.84 2.20 -6.63
C GLY A 6 -64.36 2.41 -6.35
N GLY A 7 -64.01 3.01 -5.24
CA GLY A 7 -62.65 3.02 -4.74
C GLY A 7 -62.37 1.69 -4.04
N ASN A 8 -61.51 0.87 -4.65
CA ASN A 8 -60.97 -0.33 -4.03
C ASN A 8 -59.92 0.10 -2.98
N SER A 9 -60.38 0.26 -1.73
CA SER A 9 -59.49 0.33 -0.59
C SER A 9 -59.04 -1.09 -0.27
N VAL A 10 -57.82 -1.42 -0.70
CA VAL A 10 -57.11 -2.57 -0.16
C VAL A 10 -56.73 -2.27 1.27
N THR A 11 -57.56 -2.70 2.20
CA THR A 11 -57.26 -2.82 3.63
C THR A 11 -56.21 -3.92 3.77
N THR A 12 -54.92 -3.54 3.91
CA THR A 12 -53.89 -4.40 4.41
C THR A 12 -54.16 -4.67 5.89
N GLU A 13 -54.83 -5.77 6.18
CA GLU A 13 -54.83 -6.38 7.51
C GLU A 13 -53.37 -6.63 7.93
N LYS A 14 -52.93 -5.95 9.03
CA LYS A 14 -51.73 -6.32 9.77
C LYS A 14 -51.98 -7.67 10.43
N GLY A 15 -51.51 -8.75 9.75
CA GLY A 15 -51.46 -10.10 10.35
C GLY A 15 -50.29 -10.22 11.33
N PRO A 16 -50.34 -11.17 12.27
CA PRO A 16 -49.29 -11.40 13.26
C PRO A 16 -48.01 -11.93 12.55
N VAL A 17 -46.89 -11.66 13.20
CA VAL A 17 -45.50 -12.15 12.92
C VAL A 17 -45.42 -13.12 11.74
N GLY A 18 -44.91 -12.65 10.59
CA GLY A 18 -44.80 -13.47 9.38
C GLY A 18 -43.95 -14.69 9.69
N ASP A 19 -44.38 -15.82 9.18
CA ASP A 19 -43.66 -17.08 9.24
C ASP A 19 -42.22 -16.84 8.75
N ALA A 20 -41.19 -17.05 9.59
CA ALA A 20 -39.77 -16.82 9.29
C ALA A 20 -39.34 -17.44 7.95
N SER A 21 -40.01 -18.52 7.53
CA SER A 21 -39.86 -19.15 6.22
C SER A 21 -40.37 -18.26 5.08
N ALA A 22 -41.47 -17.51 5.31
CA ALA A 22 -42.03 -16.60 4.29
C ALA A 22 -41.15 -15.34 4.11
N GLU A 23 -40.59 -14.80 5.20
CA GLU A 23 -39.65 -13.68 5.12
C GLU A 23 -38.35 -14.06 4.42
N LEU A 24 -37.80 -15.23 4.76
CA LEU A 24 -36.61 -15.77 4.06
C LEU A 24 -36.84 -15.93 2.55
N ALA A 25 -38.05 -16.46 2.19
CA ALA A 25 -38.41 -16.63 0.78
C ALA A 25 -38.57 -15.30 0.05
N GLN A 26 -39.09 -14.27 0.71
CA GLN A 26 -39.20 -12.92 0.16
C GLN A 26 -37.83 -12.30 -0.11
N GLU A 27 -36.95 -12.37 0.89
CA GLU A 27 -35.57 -11.85 0.73
C GLU A 27 -34.79 -12.64 -0.33
N GLN A 28 -34.98 -13.97 -0.40
CA GLN A 28 -34.39 -14.79 -1.44
C GLN A 28 -34.86 -14.37 -2.86
N ALA A 29 -36.15 -14.09 -3.02
CA ALA A 29 -36.67 -13.64 -4.32
C ALA A 29 -36.04 -12.31 -4.76
N TYR A 30 -35.89 -11.39 -3.80
CA TYR A 30 -35.23 -10.10 -4.09
C TYR A 30 -33.74 -10.27 -4.44
N VAL A 31 -33.00 -11.05 -3.67
CA VAL A 31 -31.60 -11.36 -3.93
C VAL A 31 -31.45 -12.04 -5.29
N THR A 32 -32.34 -12.95 -5.66
CA THR A 32 -32.34 -13.60 -6.97
C THR A 32 -32.47 -12.57 -8.10
N MET A 33 -33.39 -11.63 -8.00
CA MET A 33 -33.57 -10.52 -8.96
C MET A 33 -32.31 -9.64 -9.08
N LEU A 34 -31.62 -9.37 -7.96
CA LEU A 34 -30.34 -8.63 -8.00
C LEU A 34 -29.26 -9.40 -8.78
N TYR A 35 -29.14 -10.72 -8.60
CA TYR A 35 -28.20 -11.55 -9.36
C TYR A 35 -28.57 -11.67 -10.84
N GLU A 36 -29.85 -11.75 -11.17
CA GLU A 36 -30.31 -11.71 -12.58
C GLU A 36 -29.90 -10.39 -13.24
N ARG A 37 -30.00 -9.26 -12.51
CA ARG A 37 -29.54 -7.97 -13.00
C ARG A 37 -28.02 -7.93 -13.17
N LEU A 38 -27.26 -8.46 -12.23
CA LEU A 38 -25.80 -8.59 -12.31
C LEU A 38 -25.39 -9.42 -13.53
N ASP A 39 -26.02 -10.56 -13.76
CA ASP A 39 -25.76 -11.44 -14.90
C ASP A 39 -26.09 -10.75 -16.23
N ALA A 40 -27.15 -9.96 -16.28
CA ALA A 40 -27.50 -9.15 -17.47
C ALA A 40 -26.43 -8.10 -17.76
N MET A 41 -25.88 -7.43 -16.71
CA MET A 41 -24.79 -6.46 -16.84
C MET A 41 -23.49 -7.13 -17.30
N ARG A 42 -23.13 -8.31 -16.78
CA ARG A 42 -21.98 -9.10 -17.23
C ARG A 42 -22.10 -9.48 -18.70
N ALA A 43 -23.26 -9.97 -19.11
CA ALA A 43 -23.51 -10.32 -20.50
C ALA A 43 -23.43 -9.10 -21.43
N ALA A 44 -23.92 -7.95 -20.98
CA ALA A 44 -23.82 -6.69 -21.75
C ALA A 44 -22.37 -6.23 -21.85
N ASN A 45 -21.60 -6.29 -20.77
CA ASN A 45 -20.19 -5.93 -20.73
C ASN A 45 -19.35 -6.85 -21.64
N ALA A 46 -19.58 -8.17 -21.58
CA ALA A 46 -18.90 -9.13 -22.44
C ALA A 46 -19.19 -8.91 -23.93
N ARG A 47 -20.44 -8.59 -24.29
CA ARG A 47 -20.79 -8.24 -25.66
C ARG A 47 -20.07 -6.99 -26.14
N ARG A 48 -20.03 -5.91 -25.35
CA ARG A 48 -19.31 -4.68 -25.69
C ARG A 48 -17.82 -4.91 -25.84
N LEU A 49 -17.20 -5.69 -24.95
CA LEU A 49 -15.81 -6.08 -25.08
C LEU A 49 -15.54 -6.84 -26.40
N ALA A 50 -16.42 -7.77 -26.75
CA ALA A 50 -16.32 -8.51 -28.01
C ALA A 50 -16.49 -7.57 -29.23
N GLU A 51 -17.43 -6.64 -29.19
CA GLU A 51 -17.63 -5.63 -30.23
C GLU A 51 -16.40 -4.73 -30.42
N VAL A 52 -15.79 -4.27 -29.34
CA VAL A 52 -14.54 -3.49 -29.37
C VAL A 52 -13.39 -4.29 -29.95
N ARG A 53 -13.23 -5.58 -29.57
CA ARG A 53 -12.17 -6.46 -30.07
C ARG A 53 -12.35 -6.87 -31.54
N LEU A 54 -13.59 -7.05 -32.01
CA LEU A 54 -13.93 -7.48 -33.36
C LEU A 54 -14.19 -6.30 -34.31
N GLY A 55 -14.23 -5.08 -33.80
CA GLY A 55 -14.46 -3.88 -34.61
C GLY A 55 -13.40 -3.71 -35.72
N PRO A 56 -13.71 -2.97 -36.81
CA PRO A 56 -12.81 -2.76 -37.92
C PRO A 56 -11.51 -2.13 -37.46
N THR A 57 -10.39 -2.72 -37.89
CA THR A 57 -9.05 -2.22 -37.63
C THR A 57 -8.86 -0.87 -38.35
N VAL A 58 -8.68 0.20 -37.60
CA VAL A 58 -8.19 1.46 -38.14
C VAL A 58 -6.68 1.28 -38.35
N GLU A 59 -6.18 1.52 -39.55
CA GLU A 59 -4.81 1.23 -40.01
C GLU A 59 -3.75 2.21 -39.44
N ASN A 60 -4.03 2.90 -38.31
CA ASN A 60 -3.05 3.77 -37.63
C ASN A 60 -2.87 3.39 -36.17
N ASP A 61 -1.68 3.65 -35.66
CA ASP A 61 -1.28 3.31 -34.28
C ASP A 61 -2.22 3.92 -33.22
N GLN A 62 -2.80 5.09 -33.50
CA GLN A 62 -3.75 5.77 -32.64
C GLN A 62 -5.07 5.00 -32.49
N GLY A 63 -5.62 4.48 -33.58
CA GLY A 63 -6.86 3.67 -33.54
C GLY A 63 -6.67 2.31 -32.83
N TRP A 64 -5.46 1.74 -32.93
CA TRP A 64 -5.11 0.56 -32.15
C TRP A 64 -5.12 0.84 -30.65
N SER A 65 -4.61 1.95 -30.28
CA SER A 65 -4.45 2.46 -28.95
C SER A 65 -5.77 2.79 -28.26
N GLU A 66 -6.63 3.50 -28.90
CA GLU A 66 -7.98 3.81 -28.38
C GLU A 66 -8.77 2.53 -28.15
N ARG A 67 -8.69 1.58 -29.09
CA ARG A 67 -9.37 0.28 -28.96
C ARG A 67 -8.88 -0.54 -27.77
N GLU A 68 -7.58 -0.58 -27.54
CA GLU A 68 -7.00 -1.31 -26.41
C GLU A 68 -7.43 -0.65 -25.08
N THR A 69 -7.45 0.68 -25.02
CA THR A 69 -7.92 1.42 -23.84
C THR A 69 -9.39 1.13 -23.54
N PHE A 70 -10.26 1.15 -24.56
CA PHE A 70 -11.66 0.77 -24.38
C PHE A 70 -11.83 -0.70 -24.03
N ALA A 71 -11.04 -1.60 -24.62
CA ALA A 71 -11.07 -3.01 -24.29
C ALA A 71 -10.68 -3.23 -22.82
N GLN A 72 -9.65 -2.53 -22.33
CA GLN A 72 -9.20 -2.62 -20.95
C GLN A 72 -10.27 -2.10 -19.97
N GLU A 73 -10.97 -1.00 -20.28
CA GLU A 73 -12.08 -0.51 -19.44
C GLU A 73 -13.18 -1.58 -19.28
N PHE A 74 -13.52 -2.29 -20.37
CA PHE A 74 -14.50 -3.39 -20.28
C PHE A 74 -13.95 -4.62 -19.55
N VAL A 75 -12.65 -4.90 -19.62
CA VAL A 75 -12.00 -5.97 -18.84
C VAL A 75 -12.05 -5.64 -17.36
N ASP A 76 -11.67 -4.41 -16.97
CA ASP A 76 -11.71 -3.95 -15.59
C ASP A 76 -13.13 -3.96 -15.02
N ARG A 77 -14.09 -3.48 -15.83
CA ARG A 77 -15.51 -3.55 -15.47
C ARG A 77 -16.00 -4.99 -15.32
N GLY A 78 -15.52 -5.89 -16.15
CA GLY A 78 -15.79 -7.33 -16.04
C GLY A 78 -15.29 -7.89 -14.70
N ALA A 79 -14.08 -7.56 -14.30
CA ALA A 79 -13.49 -7.97 -13.03
C ALA A 79 -14.27 -7.43 -11.82
N GLU A 80 -14.71 -6.16 -11.85
CA GLU A 80 -15.57 -5.58 -10.81
C GLU A 80 -16.90 -6.35 -10.68
N LEU A 81 -17.56 -6.64 -11.80
CA LEU A 81 -18.82 -7.39 -11.83
C LEU A 81 -18.63 -8.81 -11.32
N GLU A 82 -17.50 -9.46 -11.63
CA GLU A 82 -17.17 -10.81 -11.16
C GLU A 82 -16.88 -10.81 -9.66
N ALA A 83 -16.15 -9.83 -9.15
CA ALA A 83 -15.89 -9.67 -7.73
C ALA A 83 -17.18 -9.49 -6.90
N ALA A 84 -18.23 -8.88 -7.48
CA ALA A 84 -19.52 -8.69 -6.84
C ALA A 84 -20.35 -10.00 -6.70
N GLU A 85 -19.93 -11.13 -7.32
CA GLU A 85 -20.63 -12.42 -7.20
C GLU A 85 -20.79 -12.89 -5.76
N ARG A 86 -19.80 -12.63 -4.92
CA ARG A 86 -19.83 -13.07 -3.52
C ARG A 86 -20.49 -12.02 -2.64
N ASN A 87 -21.57 -12.39 -1.95
CA ASN A 87 -22.30 -11.50 -1.03
C ASN A 87 -22.74 -10.18 -1.68
N LEU A 88 -23.34 -10.23 -2.85
CA LEU A 88 -23.78 -9.05 -3.61
C LEU A 88 -24.63 -8.12 -2.74
N CYS A 89 -25.60 -8.69 -1.98
CA CYS A 89 -26.45 -7.99 -1.04
C CYS A 89 -26.29 -8.63 0.35
N PHE A 90 -26.04 -7.81 1.38
CA PHE A 90 -25.78 -8.28 2.74
C PHE A 90 -26.61 -7.56 3.79
N GLY A 91 -27.39 -6.58 3.41
CA GLY A 91 -28.19 -5.82 4.36
C GLY A 91 -29.39 -5.13 3.75
N CYS A 92 -30.30 -4.76 4.64
CA CYS A 92 -31.49 -4.00 4.30
C CYS A 92 -31.83 -3.02 5.43
N LEU A 93 -32.29 -1.83 5.09
CA LEU A 93 -32.78 -0.81 6.00
C LEU A 93 -34.24 -0.54 5.73
N ASP A 94 -35.08 -0.65 6.75
CA ASP A 94 -36.46 -0.19 6.73
C ASP A 94 -36.57 1.17 7.41
N PHE A 95 -37.17 2.15 6.75
CA PHE A 95 -37.37 3.52 7.24
C PHE A 95 -38.78 3.78 7.71
N GLU A 96 -39.00 4.82 8.53
CA GLU A 96 -40.31 5.22 9.07
C GLU A 96 -41.36 5.48 7.98
N ALA A 97 -40.93 5.96 6.82
CA ALA A 97 -41.85 6.23 5.68
C ALA A 97 -42.21 4.98 4.87
N SER A 98 -41.96 3.76 5.35
CA SER A 98 -42.16 2.49 4.64
C SER A 98 -41.25 2.33 3.41
N GLU A 99 -40.21 3.09 3.35
CA GLU A 99 -39.17 2.95 2.34
C GLU A 99 -38.18 1.86 2.77
N ARG A 100 -37.70 1.08 1.80
CA ARG A 100 -36.75 0.00 2.03
C ARG A 100 -35.55 0.14 1.09
N PHE A 101 -34.34 0.13 1.65
CA PHE A 101 -33.09 0.16 0.88
C PHE A 101 -32.24 -1.09 1.17
N TYR A 102 -31.91 -1.80 0.11
CA TYR A 102 -30.95 -2.90 0.18
C TYR A 102 -29.52 -2.39 0.04
N ILE A 103 -28.63 -2.91 0.85
CA ILE A 103 -27.23 -2.50 0.92
C ILE A 103 -26.37 -3.66 0.43
N GLY A 104 -25.44 -3.35 -0.46
CA GLY A 104 -24.57 -4.36 -1.05
C GLY A 104 -23.19 -3.84 -1.44
N ARG A 105 -22.41 -4.69 -2.11
CA ARG A 105 -21.05 -4.39 -2.50
C ARG A 105 -20.93 -3.34 -3.59
N MET A 106 -21.93 -3.27 -4.45
CA MET A 106 -21.99 -2.31 -5.54
C MET A 106 -23.40 -1.75 -5.67
N GLY A 107 -23.52 -0.60 -6.32
CA GLY A 107 -24.82 -0.03 -6.67
C GLY A 107 -25.39 -0.68 -7.92
N LEU A 108 -26.66 -1.13 -7.85
CA LEU A 108 -27.42 -1.63 -8.99
C LEU A 108 -28.64 -0.76 -9.24
N ARG A 109 -28.98 -0.57 -10.51
CA ARG A 109 -30.19 0.11 -10.94
C ARG A 109 -30.97 -0.76 -11.94
N SER A 110 -32.29 -0.57 -11.95
CA SER A 110 -33.17 -1.15 -12.97
C SER A 110 -32.84 -0.56 -14.35
N GLU A 111 -33.49 -1.04 -15.38
CA GLU A 111 -33.43 -0.43 -16.71
C GLU A 111 -34.07 0.96 -16.74
N ASP A 112 -35.04 1.20 -15.88
CA ASP A 112 -35.71 2.48 -15.68
C ASP A 112 -34.99 3.42 -14.70
N TYR A 113 -33.74 3.07 -14.31
CA TYR A 113 -32.87 3.82 -13.39
C TYR A 113 -33.29 3.83 -11.93
N ASP A 114 -34.27 3.02 -11.51
CA ASP A 114 -34.62 2.87 -10.09
C ASP A 114 -33.52 2.20 -9.31
N GLN A 115 -33.30 2.65 -8.07
CA GLN A 115 -32.26 2.09 -7.19
C GLN A 115 -32.69 0.72 -6.67
N LEU A 116 -31.99 -0.35 -7.11
CA LEU A 116 -32.22 -1.72 -6.64
C LEU A 116 -31.31 -2.09 -5.47
N LEU A 117 -30.05 -1.68 -5.54
CA LEU A 117 -29.04 -1.97 -4.51
C LEU A 117 -28.19 -0.73 -4.29
N VAL A 118 -28.06 -0.31 -3.04
CA VAL A 118 -27.22 0.82 -2.63
C VAL A 118 -25.80 0.30 -2.35
N ASP A 119 -24.83 0.94 -2.95
CA ASP A 119 -23.42 0.67 -2.65
C ASP A 119 -23.11 1.03 -1.19
N TRP A 120 -22.43 0.14 -0.47
CA TRP A 120 -22.07 0.32 0.94
C TRP A 120 -21.23 1.59 1.18
N ARG A 121 -20.48 2.05 0.19
CA ARG A 121 -19.67 3.26 0.23
C ARG A 121 -20.51 4.54 0.10
N ALA A 122 -21.70 4.44 -0.45
CA ALA A 122 -22.58 5.58 -0.61
C ALA A 122 -23.02 6.14 0.76
N ARG A 123 -23.25 7.46 0.80
CA ARG A 123 -23.72 8.12 2.02
C ARG A 123 -25.07 7.58 2.49
N ALA A 124 -25.93 7.15 1.59
CA ALA A 124 -27.22 6.53 1.92
C ALA A 124 -27.08 5.20 2.69
N ALA A 125 -25.94 4.53 2.63
CA ALA A 125 -25.66 3.31 3.38
C ALA A 125 -25.11 3.58 4.80
N GLU A 126 -24.76 4.81 5.14
CA GLU A 126 -24.20 5.17 6.46
C GLU A 126 -25.05 4.71 7.64
N PRO A 127 -26.40 4.83 7.61
CA PRO A 127 -27.25 4.36 8.69
C PRO A 127 -27.16 2.85 8.95
N PHE A 128 -26.80 2.04 7.95
CA PHE A 128 -26.61 0.59 8.14
C PHE A 128 -25.51 0.29 9.16
N TYR A 129 -24.49 1.13 9.25
CA TYR A 129 -23.35 0.93 10.15
C TYR A 129 -23.50 1.69 11.47
N ARG A 130 -24.16 2.87 11.44
CA ARG A 130 -24.18 3.81 12.57
C ARG A 130 -25.46 3.88 13.35
N ALA A 131 -26.59 3.48 12.75
CA ALA A 131 -27.86 3.60 13.42
C ALA A 131 -27.89 2.77 14.71
N THR A 132 -28.34 3.42 15.79
CA THR A 132 -28.54 2.83 17.11
C THR A 132 -29.93 3.21 17.62
N PRO A 133 -30.50 2.53 18.64
CA PRO A 133 -31.77 2.94 19.22
C PRO A 133 -31.79 4.39 19.71
N LYS A 134 -30.63 4.97 20.07
CA LYS A 134 -30.51 6.37 20.52
C LYS A 134 -30.46 7.35 19.34
N GLU A 135 -29.82 6.97 18.24
CA GLU A 135 -29.64 7.79 17.05
C GLU A 135 -30.00 6.95 15.81
N ARG A 136 -31.26 6.98 15.43
CA ARG A 136 -31.84 6.05 14.45
C ARG A 136 -31.64 6.45 12.98
N TYR A 137 -31.33 7.68 12.67
CA TYR A 137 -31.25 8.20 11.29
C TYR A 137 -32.52 7.94 10.46
N GLY A 138 -33.70 7.85 11.12
CA GLY A 138 -34.95 7.50 10.46
C GLY A 138 -35.15 6.00 10.19
N VAL A 139 -34.23 5.14 10.59
CA VAL A 139 -34.30 3.69 10.44
C VAL A 139 -35.11 3.08 11.57
N THR A 140 -36.09 2.23 11.22
CA THR A 140 -36.90 1.48 12.17
C THR A 140 -36.33 0.07 12.42
N ARG A 141 -35.80 -0.56 11.37
CA ARG A 141 -35.22 -1.88 11.46
C ARG A 141 -34.03 -1.97 10.52
N ARG A 142 -32.92 -2.55 10.99
CA ARG A 142 -31.78 -2.99 10.21
C ARG A 142 -31.77 -4.49 10.13
N ARG A 143 -31.73 -5.04 8.89
CA ARG A 143 -31.69 -6.46 8.64
C ARG A 143 -30.37 -6.85 8.03
N HIS A 144 -29.71 -7.86 8.59
CA HIS A 144 -28.54 -8.50 8.03
C HIS A 144 -28.95 -9.73 7.24
N LEU A 145 -28.55 -9.81 5.97
CA LEU A 145 -28.78 -10.98 5.10
C LEU A 145 -27.53 -11.82 5.05
N HIS A 146 -27.60 -13.02 5.53
CA HIS A 146 -26.52 -13.97 5.45
C HIS A 146 -26.72 -14.86 4.23
N THR A 147 -25.74 -14.84 3.31
CA THR A 147 -25.81 -15.59 2.06
C THR A 147 -24.73 -16.66 1.96
N ALA A 148 -25.03 -17.78 1.31
CA ALA A 148 -24.09 -18.79 0.87
C ALA A 148 -24.17 -18.87 -0.66
N GLY A 149 -23.20 -18.28 -1.36
CA GLY A 149 -23.32 -18.00 -2.79
C GLY A 149 -24.51 -17.08 -3.05
N ARG A 150 -25.43 -17.50 -3.90
CA ARG A 150 -26.65 -16.75 -4.27
C ARG A 150 -27.86 -17.04 -3.36
N GLN A 151 -27.70 -17.90 -2.35
CA GLN A 151 -28.79 -18.29 -1.46
C GLN A 151 -28.72 -17.54 -0.13
N VAL A 152 -29.87 -17.01 0.32
CA VAL A 152 -30.04 -16.42 1.66
C VAL A 152 -30.23 -17.57 2.65
N VAL A 153 -29.36 -17.71 3.64
CA VAL A 153 -29.33 -18.82 4.61
C VAL A 153 -29.95 -18.42 5.93
N SER A 154 -29.82 -17.17 6.35
CA SER A 154 -30.40 -16.65 7.58
C SER A 154 -30.56 -15.14 7.53
N LEU A 155 -31.46 -14.63 8.37
CA LEU A 155 -31.73 -13.22 8.56
C LEU A 155 -31.54 -12.90 10.03
N ASP A 156 -30.84 -11.78 10.31
CA ASP A 156 -30.72 -11.23 11.66
C ASP A 156 -31.26 -9.80 11.65
N ASP A 157 -32.21 -9.48 12.52
CA ASP A 157 -32.86 -8.19 12.58
C ASP A 157 -32.47 -7.40 13.84
N ASP A 158 -32.02 -6.18 13.67
CA ASP A 158 -31.86 -5.19 14.72
C ASP A 158 -33.03 -4.21 14.66
N VAL A 159 -33.95 -4.28 15.60
CA VAL A 159 -35.06 -3.35 15.74
C VAL A 159 -34.58 -2.11 16.48
N LEU A 160 -34.51 -0.97 15.79
CA LEU A 160 -34.02 0.29 16.32
C LEU A 160 -35.13 1.17 16.90
N ASP A 161 -36.36 0.96 16.45
CA ASP A 161 -37.52 1.65 17.01
C ASP A 161 -38.16 0.81 18.13
N LEU A 162 -37.83 1.14 19.37
CA LEU A 162 -38.33 0.45 20.56
C LEU A 162 -39.85 0.60 20.76
N THR A 163 -40.51 1.56 20.12
CA THR A 163 -41.95 1.73 20.21
C THR A 163 -42.70 0.61 19.47
N LEU A 164 -42.05 -0.10 18.57
CA LEU A 164 -42.60 -1.27 17.92
C LEU A 164 -42.72 -2.50 18.85
N PHE A 165 -41.95 -2.54 19.95
CA PHE A 165 -42.02 -3.59 20.96
C PHE A 165 -43.29 -3.49 21.84
N ASP A 166 -43.79 -2.29 22.14
CA ASP A 166 -44.98 -2.07 22.95
C ASP A 166 -46.28 -2.56 22.29
N GLN A 167 -46.21 -2.90 20.98
CA GLN A 167 -47.36 -3.41 20.23
C GLN A 167 -47.41 -4.95 20.13
N GLY A 168 -46.60 -5.67 20.90
CA GLY A 168 -46.78 -7.09 21.20
C GLY A 168 -46.34 -8.04 20.07
N GLY A 169 -45.08 -8.15 19.74
CA GLY A 169 -44.69 -9.10 18.71
C GLY A 169 -43.20 -9.43 18.51
N VAL A 170 -42.32 -9.00 19.40
CA VAL A 170 -40.88 -9.31 19.19
C VAL A 170 -40.30 -9.96 20.46
N ASP A 171 -39.68 -11.14 20.27
CA ASP A 171 -39.04 -11.90 21.34
C ASP A 171 -37.75 -11.18 21.81
N GLU A 172 -37.54 -11.10 23.12
CA GLU A 172 -36.36 -10.44 23.75
C GLU A 172 -35.01 -10.99 23.29
N THR A 173 -35.00 -12.10 22.55
CA THR A 173 -33.77 -12.76 22.02
C THR A 173 -33.15 -12.04 20.83
N HIS A 174 -33.78 -11.04 20.24
CA HIS A 174 -33.29 -10.33 19.04
C HIS A 174 -32.68 -8.94 19.30
N LEU A 175 -32.28 -8.65 20.52
CA LEU A 175 -31.73 -7.35 20.93
C LEU A 175 -30.23 -7.10 20.64
N ALA A 176 -29.62 -7.85 19.74
CA ALA A 176 -28.17 -7.84 19.68
C ALA A 176 -27.59 -7.71 18.26
N GLY A 177 -27.34 -6.49 17.82
CA GLY A 177 -26.38 -6.22 16.73
C GLY A 177 -25.01 -6.84 16.95
N GLU A 178 -24.65 -7.10 18.21
CA GLU A 178 -23.44 -7.82 18.62
C GLU A 178 -23.56 -9.33 18.40
N ALA A 179 -24.75 -9.92 18.47
CA ALA A 179 -24.98 -11.34 18.23
C ALA A 179 -24.83 -11.72 16.75
N ALA A 180 -25.26 -10.88 15.82
CA ALA A 180 -25.07 -11.08 14.38
C ALA A 180 -23.59 -11.08 14.01
N LEU A 181 -22.82 -10.18 14.62
CA LEU A 181 -21.37 -10.12 14.48
C LEU A 181 -20.70 -11.40 15.01
N LEU A 182 -21.04 -11.81 16.23
CA LEU A 182 -20.50 -13.03 16.85
C LEU A 182 -20.87 -14.29 16.05
N ALA A 183 -22.06 -14.35 15.49
CA ALA A 183 -22.47 -15.43 14.59
C ALA A 183 -21.65 -15.45 13.29
N SER A 184 -21.35 -14.29 12.71
CA SER A 184 -20.51 -14.20 11.52
C SER A 184 -19.05 -14.57 11.79
N LEU A 185 -18.52 -14.24 12.97
CA LEU A 185 -17.17 -14.58 13.42
C LEU A 185 -17.02 -16.08 13.77
N ARG A 186 -18.10 -16.78 14.14
CA ARG A 186 -18.11 -18.23 14.42
C ARG A 186 -18.07 -19.10 13.16
N ARG A 187 -18.46 -18.56 11.99
CA ARG A 187 -18.41 -19.28 10.73
C ARG A 187 -16.97 -19.48 10.26
N GLY A 188 -16.64 -20.68 9.77
CA GLY A 188 -15.31 -21.04 9.32
C GLY A 188 -14.79 -20.11 8.20
N ARG A 189 -13.57 -19.66 8.33
CA ARG A 189 -12.90 -18.84 7.32
C ARG A 189 -12.16 -19.73 6.33
N THR A 190 -12.26 -19.40 5.05
CA THR A 190 -11.62 -20.12 3.94
C THR A 190 -10.11 -19.81 3.79
N GLY A 191 -9.44 -19.34 4.85
CA GLY A 191 -8.00 -18.99 4.81
C GLY A 191 -7.64 -17.78 3.97
N ARG A 192 -8.62 -17.09 3.38
CA ARG A 192 -8.47 -15.79 2.72
C ARG A 192 -9.07 -14.72 3.63
N MET A 193 -8.53 -13.50 3.59
CA MET A 193 -9.17 -12.38 4.27
C MET A 193 -10.61 -12.28 3.78
N GLY A 194 -11.54 -12.68 4.65
CA GLY A 194 -12.97 -12.68 4.32
C GLY A 194 -13.44 -11.24 4.20
N ASP A 195 -14.42 -11.05 3.32
CA ASP A 195 -15.14 -9.80 3.24
C ASP A 195 -15.84 -9.51 4.56
N ILE A 196 -15.53 -8.39 5.15
CA ILE A 196 -16.12 -7.94 6.40
C ILE A 196 -16.97 -6.68 6.23
N VAL A 197 -17.26 -6.28 5.00
CA VAL A 197 -18.10 -5.10 4.72
C VAL A 197 -19.43 -5.16 5.48
N ALA A 198 -20.01 -6.36 5.60
CA ALA A 198 -21.25 -6.59 6.35
C ALA A 198 -21.09 -6.47 7.87
N THR A 199 -19.88 -6.50 8.40
CA THR A 199 -19.58 -6.54 9.85
C THR A 199 -18.75 -5.37 10.35
N ILE A 200 -18.60 -4.32 9.53
CA ILE A 200 -17.96 -3.07 9.93
C ILE A 200 -18.76 -2.46 11.12
N GLN A 201 -18.06 -2.18 12.20
CA GLN A 201 -18.64 -1.57 13.37
C GLN A 201 -18.72 -0.04 13.23
N ALA A 202 -19.59 0.61 14.02
CA ALA A 202 -19.81 2.06 13.98
C ALA A 202 -18.52 2.88 14.17
N ASP A 203 -17.62 2.43 15.05
CA ASP A 203 -16.32 3.10 15.26
C ASP A 203 -15.39 2.94 14.06
N GLN A 204 -15.38 1.76 13.44
CA GLN A 204 -14.62 1.50 12.21
C GLN A 204 -15.20 2.32 11.05
N ASP A 205 -16.51 2.35 10.85
CA ASP A 205 -17.18 3.14 9.81
C ASP A 205 -16.89 4.64 9.95
N ARG A 206 -16.86 5.16 11.18
CA ARG A 206 -16.50 6.55 11.44
C ARG A 206 -15.10 6.87 10.92
N ILE A 207 -14.13 6.00 11.19
CA ILE A 207 -12.73 6.15 10.73
C ILE A 207 -12.64 6.01 9.21
N ILE A 208 -13.36 5.05 8.62
CA ILE A 208 -13.39 4.82 7.17
C ILE A 208 -13.85 6.08 6.43
N ARG A 209 -14.88 6.77 6.96
CA ARG A 209 -15.51 7.92 6.30
C ARG A 209 -14.94 9.27 6.72
N GLU A 210 -13.91 9.33 7.57
CA GLU A 210 -13.27 10.59 7.91
C GLU A 210 -12.65 11.31 6.70
N ASP A 211 -12.57 12.65 6.78
CA ASP A 211 -11.96 13.49 5.75
C ASP A 211 -10.53 13.03 5.42
N PRO A 212 -10.13 12.99 4.13
CA PRO A 212 -8.80 12.58 3.71
C PRO A 212 -7.72 13.63 3.98
N GLY A 213 -8.07 14.83 4.42
CA GLY A 213 -7.13 15.93 4.67
C GLY A 213 -6.24 15.67 5.87
N GLY A 214 -4.94 15.94 5.73
CA GLY A 214 -3.96 15.73 6.80
C GLY A 214 -3.62 14.25 7.03
N ILE A 215 -2.95 13.96 8.15
CA ILE A 215 -2.54 12.61 8.54
C ILE A 215 -3.51 12.07 9.59
N LEU A 216 -4.18 10.97 9.28
CA LEU A 216 -5.01 10.21 10.22
C LEU A 216 -4.22 9.00 10.72
N VAL A 217 -3.92 8.98 12.01
CA VAL A 217 -3.32 7.83 12.69
C VAL A 217 -4.42 6.95 13.26
N VAL A 218 -4.49 5.70 12.83
CA VAL A 218 -5.42 4.68 13.34
C VAL A 218 -4.63 3.74 14.25
N GLU A 219 -4.81 3.93 15.54
CA GLU A 219 -4.13 3.17 16.58
C GLU A 219 -5.04 2.06 17.11
N GLY A 220 -4.49 0.87 17.30
CA GLY A 220 -5.22 -0.25 17.89
C GLY A 220 -4.34 -1.48 18.02
N GLY A 221 -4.60 -2.30 19.01
CA GLY A 221 -3.88 -3.54 19.22
C GLY A 221 -4.16 -4.61 18.15
N PRO A 222 -3.51 -5.77 18.24
CA PRO A 222 -3.78 -6.90 17.35
C PRO A 222 -5.25 -7.30 17.36
N GLY A 223 -5.78 -7.66 16.19
CA GLY A 223 -7.15 -8.16 16.07
C GLY A 223 -8.25 -7.12 16.12
N THR A 224 -7.92 -5.82 16.21
CA THR A 224 -8.92 -4.74 16.21
C THR A 224 -9.42 -4.36 14.80
N GLY A 225 -8.86 -4.96 13.75
CA GLY A 225 -9.26 -4.73 12.37
C GLY A 225 -8.57 -3.52 11.71
N LYS A 226 -7.43 -3.06 12.22
CA LYS A 226 -6.66 -1.91 11.67
C LYS A 226 -6.50 -1.96 10.15
N THR A 227 -5.85 -3.01 9.65
CA THR A 227 -5.61 -3.22 8.20
C THR A 227 -6.89 -3.21 7.39
N VAL A 228 -7.93 -3.84 7.94
CA VAL A 228 -9.24 -3.88 7.30
C VAL A 228 -9.85 -2.49 7.19
N VAL A 229 -9.82 -1.70 8.28
CA VAL A 229 -10.27 -0.30 8.28
C VAL A 229 -9.50 0.51 7.25
N ALA A 230 -8.17 0.32 7.14
CA ALA A 230 -7.35 1.00 6.15
C ALA A 230 -7.80 0.67 4.71
N LEU A 231 -7.98 -0.62 4.39
CA LEU A 231 -8.38 -1.05 3.03
C LEU A 231 -9.78 -0.56 2.66
N HIS A 232 -10.74 -0.66 3.59
CA HIS A 232 -12.08 -0.14 3.36
C HIS A 232 -12.09 1.38 3.23
N ARG A 233 -11.22 2.07 3.97
CA ARG A 233 -11.01 3.51 3.80
C ARG A 233 -10.42 3.83 2.43
N ALA A 234 -9.47 3.05 1.91
CA ALA A 234 -8.97 3.21 0.54
C ALA A 234 -10.10 3.13 -0.48
N ALA A 235 -10.92 2.07 -0.39
CA ALA A 235 -12.07 1.88 -1.26
C ALA A 235 -13.10 3.02 -1.13
N TYR A 236 -13.38 3.47 0.09
CA TYR A 236 -14.26 4.62 0.32
C TYR A 236 -13.71 5.92 -0.30
N LEU A 237 -12.41 6.20 -0.12
CA LEU A 237 -11.78 7.40 -0.66
C LEU A 237 -11.74 7.39 -2.19
N LEU A 238 -11.42 6.26 -2.82
CA LEU A 238 -11.47 6.09 -4.26
C LEU A 238 -12.88 6.31 -4.82
N TYR A 239 -13.89 5.76 -4.17
CA TYR A 239 -15.28 5.94 -4.54
C TYR A 239 -15.73 7.42 -4.40
N THR A 240 -15.46 8.04 -3.24
CA THR A 240 -15.97 9.38 -2.90
C THR A 240 -15.17 10.49 -3.58
N HIS A 241 -13.83 10.32 -3.73
CA HIS A 241 -12.92 11.31 -4.28
C HIS A 241 -12.31 10.89 -5.63
N ARG A 242 -13.02 10.07 -6.41
CA ARG A 242 -12.57 9.46 -7.65
C ARG A 242 -11.88 10.47 -8.60
N ARG A 243 -12.47 11.65 -8.83
CA ARG A 243 -11.90 12.68 -9.72
C ARG A 243 -10.49 13.14 -9.33
N ARG A 244 -10.18 13.15 -8.03
CA ARG A 244 -8.87 13.58 -7.51
C ARG A 244 -7.88 12.42 -7.47
N LEU A 245 -8.34 11.24 -7.14
CA LEU A 245 -7.49 10.07 -6.88
C LEU A 245 -7.23 9.24 -8.14
N ALA A 246 -8.12 9.21 -9.14
CA ALA A 246 -7.96 8.43 -10.37
C ALA A 246 -6.68 8.74 -11.17
N ARG A 247 -6.15 9.98 -11.07
CA ARG A 247 -4.91 10.36 -11.78
C ARG A 247 -3.63 10.12 -10.99
N ARG A 248 -3.72 10.02 -9.66
CA ARG A 248 -2.56 9.94 -8.76
C ARG A 248 -2.48 8.63 -8.00
N GLY A 249 -3.57 7.89 -7.94
CA GLY A 249 -3.68 6.64 -7.20
C GLY A 249 -3.58 6.77 -5.69
N ILE A 250 -3.79 5.64 -5.02
CA ILE A 250 -3.50 5.45 -3.60
C ILE A 250 -2.31 4.50 -3.49
N LEU A 251 -1.29 4.89 -2.72
CA LEU A 251 -0.21 3.98 -2.34
C LEU A 251 -0.57 3.30 -1.02
N VAL A 252 -0.49 1.97 -0.99
CA VAL A 252 -0.57 1.16 0.23
C VAL A 252 0.79 0.55 0.50
N LEU A 253 1.39 0.96 1.61
CA LEU A 253 2.65 0.42 2.10
C LEU A 253 2.39 -0.67 3.12
N GLY A 254 2.93 -1.85 2.85
CA GLY A 254 2.86 -2.99 3.76
C GLY A 254 4.24 -3.43 4.26
N PRO A 255 4.27 -4.22 5.35
CA PRO A 255 5.52 -4.65 5.98
C PRO A 255 6.30 -5.69 5.15
N SER A 256 5.64 -6.43 4.26
CA SER A 256 6.27 -7.47 3.45
C SER A 256 5.53 -7.76 2.15
N GLY A 257 6.23 -8.31 1.15
CA GLY A 257 5.62 -8.73 -0.12
C GLY A 257 4.55 -9.83 0.06
N THR A 258 4.69 -10.69 1.06
CA THR A 258 3.68 -11.70 1.40
C THR A 258 2.39 -11.06 1.90
N PHE A 259 2.50 -10.07 2.77
CA PHE A 259 1.38 -9.29 3.25
C PHE A 259 0.68 -8.55 2.10
N LEU A 260 1.43 -7.98 1.17
CA LEU A 260 0.87 -7.30 0.00
C LEU A 260 0.11 -8.25 -0.92
N ARG A 261 0.63 -9.46 -1.17
CA ARG A 261 -0.11 -10.50 -1.92
C ARG A 261 -1.41 -10.91 -1.24
N TYR A 262 -1.43 -10.92 0.09
CA TYR A 262 -2.64 -11.18 0.86
C TYR A 262 -3.69 -10.06 0.69
N ILE A 263 -3.26 -8.80 0.69
CA ILE A 263 -4.11 -7.62 0.44
C ILE A 263 -4.60 -7.58 -1.00
N ASP A 264 -3.74 -7.89 -1.96
CA ASP A 264 -4.06 -7.89 -3.39
C ASP A 264 -5.27 -8.77 -3.73
N GLN A 265 -5.47 -9.84 -2.97
CA GLN A 265 -6.66 -10.70 -3.10
C GLN A 265 -7.96 -10.05 -2.58
N VAL A 266 -7.86 -9.01 -1.73
CA VAL A 266 -9.02 -8.34 -1.10
C VAL A 266 -9.48 -7.14 -1.90
N LEU A 267 -8.56 -6.36 -2.46
CA LEU A 267 -8.87 -5.11 -3.17
C LEU A 267 -9.87 -5.27 -4.33
N PRO A 268 -9.77 -6.30 -5.20
CA PRO A 268 -10.75 -6.52 -6.24
C PRO A 268 -12.15 -6.79 -5.69
N SER A 269 -12.24 -7.43 -4.49
CA SER A 269 -13.52 -7.67 -3.82
C SER A 269 -14.17 -6.38 -3.30
N LEU A 270 -13.39 -5.30 -3.18
CA LEU A 270 -13.87 -3.97 -2.82
C LEU A 270 -14.17 -3.10 -4.06
N GLY A 271 -13.90 -3.62 -5.27
CA GLY A 271 -14.20 -2.96 -6.55
C GLY A 271 -13.20 -1.87 -6.95
N GLU A 272 -11.93 -1.96 -6.51
CA GLU A 272 -10.94 -0.91 -6.74
C GLU A 272 -9.65 -1.48 -7.36
N ASN A 273 -9.22 -0.85 -8.49
CA ASN A 273 -8.01 -1.21 -9.24
C ASN A 273 -6.93 -0.11 -9.21
N ASP A 274 -7.26 1.10 -8.74
CA ASP A 274 -6.35 2.27 -8.73
C ASP A 274 -5.49 2.33 -7.45
N VAL A 275 -5.08 1.17 -6.93
CA VAL A 275 -4.27 1.03 -5.72
C VAL A 275 -2.89 0.48 -6.08
N VAL A 276 -1.85 1.18 -5.65
CA VAL A 276 -0.46 0.74 -5.79
C VAL A 276 -0.01 0.08 -4.50
N LEU A 277 0.43 -1.17 -4.58
CA LEU A 277 0.94 -1.93 -3.45
C LEU A 277 2.47 -1.94 -3.48
N ALA A 278 3.11 -1.52 -2.40
CA ALA A 278 4.56 -1.53 -2.30
C ALA A 278 5.06 -1.81 -0.87
N THR A 279 6.28 -2.31 -0.77
CA THR A 279 7.06 -2.30 0.46
C THR A 279 8.07 -1.15 0.41
N ILE A 280 8.68 -0.79 1.53
CA ILE A 280 9.79 0.18 1.54
C ILE A 280 10.90 -0.26 0.58
N GLY A 281 11.24 -1.56 0.57
CA GLY A 281 12.29 -2.11 -0.28
C GLY A 281 12.04 -2.04 -1.79
N SER A 282 10.80 -1.81 -2.22
CA SER A 282 10.41 -1.74 -3.65
C SER A 282 10.05 -0.32 -4.13
N LEU A 283 10.19 0.71 -3.27
CA LEU A 283 9.79 2.09 -3.63
C LEU A 283 10.81 2.84 -4.48
N PHE A 284 12.05 2.39 -4.59
CA PHE A 284 13.04 3.02 -5.45
C PHE A 284 13.10 2.29 -6.79
N PRO A 285 12.81 2.96 -7.92
CA PRO A 285 12.76 2.34 -9.23
C PRO A 285 14.08 1.63 -9.60
N GLY A 286 13.97 0.42 -10.14
CA GLY A 286 15.14 -0.35 -10.57
C GLY A 286 15.90 -1.06 -9.45
N VAL A 287 15.49 -0.90 -8.19
CA VAL A 287 16.08 -1.59 -7.03
C VAL A 287 15.06 -2.53 -6.41
N ASP A 288 15.42 -3.81 -6.32
CA ASP A 288 14.71 -4.82 -5.55
C ASP A 288 15.60 -5.22 -4.36
N ALA A 289 15.18 -4.80 -3.17
CA ALA A 289 15.93 -4.97 -1.93
C ALA A 289 15.71 -6.36 -1.34
N GLN A 290 16.53 -7.33 -1.74
CA GLN A 290 16.47 -8.72 -1.27
C GLN A 290 17.49 -9.05 -0.18
N GLY A 291 18.40 -8.14 0.13
CA GLY A 291 19.39 -8.29 1.19
C GLY A 291 18.75 -8.14 2.59
N ALA A 292 19.41 -8.73 3.58
CA ALA A 292 19.05 -8.56 4.99
C ALA A 292 20.16 -7.82 5.73
N ASP A 293 19.78 -6.86 6.58
CA ASP A 293 20.70 -6.19 7.51
C ASP A 293 20.72 -6.88 8.87
N SER A 294 21.83 -6.70 9.60
CA SER A 294 21.77 -6.91 11.05
C SER A 294 20.86 -5.86 11.71
N PRO A 295 20.26 -6.14 12.88
CA PRO A 295 19.43 -5.16 13.58
C PRO A 295 20.17 -3.84 13.86
N GLU A 296 21.49 -3.92 14.15
CA GLU A 296 22.34 -2.76 14.39
C GLU A 296 22.54 -1.93 13.10
N ALA A 297 22.78 -2.60 11.97
CA ALA A 297 22.93 -1.94 10.67
C ALA A 297 21.63 -1.24 10.25
N ALA A 298 20.49 -1.93 10.36
CA ALA A 298 19.18 -1.36 10.06
C ALA A 298 18.88 -0.13 10.92
N ARG A 299 19.25 -0.16 12.22
CA ARG A 299 19.09 0.98 13.12
C ARG A 299 19.94 2.18 12.70
N VAL A 300 21.21 1.99 12.35
CA VAL A 300 22.09 3.08 11.91
C VAL A 300 21.62 3.68 10.62
N LYS A 301 21.26 2.86 9.64
CA LYS A 301 20.77 3.29 8.33
C LYS A 301 19.44 4.03 8.41
N GLY A 302 18.55 3.60 9.32
CA GLY A 302 17.22 4.18 9.52
C GLY A 302 17.23 5.48 10.35
N ASP A 303 18.34 5.83 10.98
CA ASP A 303 18.43 7.01 11.84
C ASP A 303 18.34 8.32 11.04
N ALA A 304 17.64 9.31 11.58
CA ALA A 304 17.47 10.63 10.96
C ALA A 304 18.78 11.36 10.69
N ILE A 305 19.85 11.05 11.45
CA ILE A 305 21.18 11.64 11.25
C ILE A 305 21.74 11.33 9.85
N MET A 306 21.34 10.21 9.24
CA MET A 306 21.82 9.79 7.93
C MET A 306 21.55 10.82 6.84
N ALA A 307 20.46 11.56 6.93
CA ALA A 307 20.19 12.66 5.98
C ALA A 307 21.31 13.70 5.98
N GLY A 308 21.79 14.11 7.15
CA GLY A 308 22.92 15.03 7.28
C GLY A 308 24.25 14.43 6.87
N VAL A 309 24.47 13.17 7.22
CA VAL A 309 25.67 12.41 6.84
C VAL A 309 25.80 12.29 5.32
N LEU A 310 24.70 11.93 4.62
CA LEU A 310 24.67 11.83 3.16
C LEU A 310 24.82 13.20 2.50
N ALA A 311 24.17 14.24 3.02
CA ALA A 311 24.33 15.61 2.51
C ALA A 311 25.79 16.08 2.57
N LYS A 312 26.47 15.80 3.68
CA LYS A 312 27.91 16.07 3.81
C LYS A 312 28.74 15.27 2.84
N ALA A 313 28.47 13.95 2.70
CA ALA A 313 29.18 13.10 1.76
C ALA A 313 29.05 13.60 0.30
N VAL A 314 27.88 14.08 -0.11
CA VAL A 314 27.68 14.72 -1.43
C VAL A 314 28.42 16.04 -1.55
N ALA A 315 28.44 16.87 -0.49
CA ALA A 315 29.19 18.12 -0.50
C ALA A 315 30.72 17.89 -0.64
N ASP A 316 31.24 16.82 -0.04
CA ASP A 316 32.66 16.44 -0.09
C ASP A 316 33.12 15.92 -1.47
N LEU A 317 32.17 15.60 -2.38
CA LEU A 317 32.51 15.30 -3.79
C LEU A 317 33.03 16.51 -4.55
N ARG A 318 32.68 17.73 -4.08
CA ARG A 318 33.05 19.01 -4.75
C ARG A 318 34.43 19.47 -4.30
N GLN A 319 35.45 19.10 -5.05
CA GLN A 319 36.84 19.38 -4.67
C GLN A 319 37.34 20.71 -5.23
N VAL A 320 38.24 21.34 -4.49
CA VAL A 320 39.03 22.49 -4.96
C VAL A 320 40.49 22.08 -4.90
N PRO A 321 41.24 22.20 -6.02
CA PRO A 321 42.64 21.81 -6.04
C PRO A 321 43.47 22.74 -5.13
N THR A 322 44.51 22.20 -4.51
CA THR A 322 45.46 22.97 -3.67
C THR A 322 46.49 23.70 -4.47
N ALA A 323 46.81 23.23 -5.68
CA ALA A 323 47.75 23.80 -6.62
C ALA A 323 47.11 24.05 -7.99
N THR A 324 47.75 24.81 -8.85
CA THR A 324 47.32 25.00 -10.23
C THR A 324 47.42 23.71 -11.02
N ILE A 325 46.35 23.32 -11.70
CA ILE A 325 46.31 22.21 -12.62
C ILE A 325 46.67 22.71 -14.02
N GLU A 326 47.67 22.12 -14.66
CA GLU A 326 48.03 22.39 -16.05
C GLU A 326 47.42 21.33 -16.95
N ILE A 327 46.64 21.77 -17.95
CA ILE A 327 45.91 20.90 -18.88
C ILE A 327 46.43 21.20 -20.29
N LYS A 328 46.94 20.18 -21.00
CA LYS A 328 47.37 20.34 -22.38
C LYS A 328 46.29 19.81 -23.33
N VAL A 329 45.80 20.67 -24.20
CA VAL A 329 44.80 20.34 -25.25
C VAL A 329 45.34 20.86 -26.57
N ASP A 330 45.52 20.02 -27.56
CA ASP A 330 46.00 20.35 -28.92
C ASP A 330 47.22 21.26 -28.98
N GLY A 331 48.18 20.98 -28.11
CA GLY A 331 49.43 21.74 -28.02
C GLY A 331 49.35 23.01 -27.17
N THR A 332 48.15 23.46 -26.78
CA THR A 332 47.92 24.62 -25.92
C THR A 332 47.87 24.23 -24.44
N LEU A 333 48.50 25.03 -23.58
CA LEU A 333 48.56 24.82 -22.15
C LEU A 333 47.55 25.72 -21.47
N TYR A 334 46.55 25.12 -20.80
CA TYR A 334 45.54 25.80 -19.99
C TYR A 334 45.90 25.67 -18.51
N ARG A 335 45.57 26.68 -17.71
CA ARG A 335 45.86 26.72 -16.28
C ARG A 335 44.59 26.90 -15.45
N LEU A 336 44.28 25.90 -14.67
CA LEU A 336 43.13 25.91 -13.74
C LEU A 336 43.66 26.19 -12.31
N THR A 337 43.59 27.45 -11.91
CA THR A 337 44.06 27.87 -10.57
C THR A 337 43.03 27.55 -9.48
N PRO A 338 43.47 27.36 -8.20
CA PRO A 338 42.52 27.18 -7.07
C PRO A 338 41.47 28.30 -6.94
N ARG A 339 41.83 29.53 -7.38
CA ARG A 339 40.91 30.67 -7.36
C ARG A 339 39.76 30.50 -8.35
N ILE A 340 40.09 30.06 -9.58
CA ILE A 340 39.10 29.82 -10.64
C ILE A 340 38.13 28.71 -10.17
N CYS A 341 38.65 27.60 -9.64
CA CYS A 341 37.83 26.50 -9.15
C CYS A 341 36.92 26.88 -7.99
N ARG A 342 37.40 27.68 -7.02
CA ARG A 342 36.56 28.17 -5.93
C ARG A 342 35.45 29.08 -6.41
N GLN A 343 35.73 30.00 -7.36
CA GLN A 343 34.72 30.87 -7.92
C GLN A 343 33.65 30.07 -8.69
N ALA A 344 34.09 29.15 -9.56
CA ALA A 344 33.17 28.29 -10.32
C ALA A 344 32.31 27.41 -9.40
N ARG A 345 32.90 26.90 -8.30
CA ARG A 345 32.16 26.13 -7.28
C ARG A 345 31.13 27.04 -6.57
N SER A 346 31.52 28.24 -6.16
CA SER A 346 30.60 29.16 -5.50
C SER A 346 29.44 29.58 -6.42
N ASP A 347 29.72 29.84 -7.71
CA ASP A 347 28.68 30.16 -8.70
C ASP A 347 27.67 29.01 -8.86
N ALA A 348 28.17 27.77 -8.85
CA ALA A 348 27.33 26.57 -8.98
C ALA A 348 26.51 26.26 -7.71
N GLU A 349 27.11 26.49 -6.54
CA GLU A 349 26.41 26.31 -5.25
C GLU A 349 25.31 27.33 -4.99
N GLN A 350 25.44 28.53 -5.57
CA GLN A 350 24.44 29.59 -5.51
C GLN A 350 23.37 29.49 -6.61
N ALA A 351 23.56 28.62 -7.57
CA ALA A 351 22.59 28.42 -8.62
C ALA A 351 21.32 27.76 -8.06
N ALA A 352 20.19 28.36 -8.36
CA ALA A 352 18.88 27.89 -7.94
C ALA A 352 18.04 27.44 -9.13
N ASP A 353 17.09 26.56 -8.89
CA ASP A 353 16.10 26.16 -9.87
C ASP A 353 15.19 27.38 -10.16
N PRO A 354 15.01 27.76 -11.44
CA PRO A 354 14.26 28.97 -11.79
C PRO A 354 12.77 28.89 -11.42
N ASP A 355 12.22 27.67 -11.30
CA ASP A 355 10.79 27.47 -11.04
C ASP A 355 10.47 27.41 -9.54
N THR A 356 11.37 26.82 -8.72
CA THR A 356 11.14 26.63 -7.29
C THR A 356 11.96 27.58 -6.40
N GLY A 357 13.07 28.11 -6.91
CA GLY A 357 14.04 28.89 -6.14
C GLY A 357 14.93 28.05 -5.22
N ASP A 358 14.81 26.73 -5.24
CA ASP A 358 15.63 25.83 -4.43
C ASP A 358 17.05 25.67 -5.00
N PRO A 359 18.06 25.38 -4.17
CA PRO A 359 19.41 25.07 -4.65
C PRO A 359 19.41 23.89 -5.63
N LEU A 360 20.17 23.99 -6.72
CA LEU A 360 20.29 22.91 -7.68
C LEU A 360 20.94 21.66 -7.06
N PRO A 361 20.42 20.44 -7.32
CA PRO A 361 21.09 19.18 -6.96
C PRO A 361 22.48 19.08 -7.56
N HIS A 362 23.34 18.24 -6.96
CA HIS A 362 24.77 18.11 -7.29
C HIS A 362 25.07 17.97 -8.79
N ASN A 363 24.43 17.02 -9.48
CA ASN A 363 24.68 16.75 -10.90
C ASN A 363 24.15 17.90 -11.80
N ARG A 364 23.03 18.53 -11.45
CA ARG A 364 22.54 19.72 -12.16
C ARG A 364 23.43 20.95 -11.92
N ALA A 365 23.89 21.16 -10.69
CA ALA A 365 24.81 22.24 -10.34
C ALA A 365 26.18 22.08 -11.04
N ARG A 366 26.62 20.82 -11.30
CA ARG A 366 27.83 20.51 -12.09
C ARG A 366 27.83 21.21 -13.45
N ARG A 367 26.70 21.30 -14.13
CA ARG A 367 26.59 22.00 -15.41
C ARG A 367 26.96 23.49 -15.30
N THR A 368 26.62 24.12 -14.19
CA THR A 368 27.01 25.53 -13.95
C THR A 368 28.49 25.63 -13.64
N PHE A 369 29.06 24.74 -12.86
CA PHE A 369 30.50 24.63 -12.61
C PHE A 369 31.28 24.44 -13.91
N VAL A 370 30.91 23.46 -14.74
CA VAL A 370 31.54 23.18 -16.02
C VAL A 370 31.51 24.41 -16.92
N ARG A 371 30.35 25.04 -17.08
CA ARG A 371 30.18 26.24 -17.89
C ARG A 371 31.08 27.40 -17.40
N ALA A 372 31.22 27.57 -16.09
CA ALA A 372 32.08 28.61 -15.51
C ALA A 372 33.57 28.34 -15.79
N VAL A 373 33.98 27.07 -15.64
CA VAL A 373 35.37 26.63 -15.95
C VAL A 373 35.68 26.79 -17.45
N ILE A 374 34.84 26.25 -18.33
CA ILE A 374 35.05 26.34 -19.80
C ILE A 374 35.10 27.81 -20.24
N ARG A 375 34.22 28.66 -19.73
CA ARG A 375 34.26 30.12 -20.01
C ARG A 375 35.60 30.76 -19.64
N GLU A 376 36.20 30.34 -18.52
CA GLU A 376 37.50 30.89 -18.12
C GLU A 376 38.66 30.34 -18.96
N LEU A 377 38.63 29.06 -19.34
CA LEU A 377 39.60 28.46 -20.26
C LEU A 377 39.51 29.09 -21.66
N THR A 378 38.31 29.39 -22.15
CA THR A 378 38.09 30.13 -23.40
C THR A 378 38.72 31.52 -23.31
N ARG A 379 38.52 32.26 -22.19
CA ARG A 379 39.13 33.54 -21.97
C ARG A 379 40.68 33.46 -21.96
N GLN A 380 41.28 32.41 -21.46
CA GLN A 380 42.72 32.18 -21.52
C GLN A 380 43.19 32.06 -22.99
N ARG A 381 42.52 31.24 -23.77
CA ARG A 381 42.83 31.05 -25.21
C ARG A 381 42.74 32.36 -25.98
N LEU A 382 41.70 33.15 -25.71
CA LEU A 382 41.50 34.42 -26.38
C LEU A 382 42.59 35.44 -26.03
N ARG A 383 43.02 35.50 -24.77
CA ARG A 383 44.15 36.39 -24.35
C ARG A 383 45.44 36.06 -25.07
N ASP A 384 45.71 34.76 -25.29
CA ASP A 384 46.95 34.31 -25.97
C ASP A 384 46.92 34.55 -27.47
N HIS A 385 45.76 34.80 -28.10
CA HIS A 385 45.53 34.98 -29.54
C HIS A 385 45.12 36.43 -29.92
N GLY A 386 45.38 37.43 -29.09
CA GLY A 386 45.15 38.84 -29.47
C GLY A 386 43.77 39.40 -29.05
N GLY A 387 42.99 38.67 -28.30
CA GLY A 387 41.75 39.12 -27.70
C GLY A 387 40.49 38.92 -28.56
N LEU A 388 39.30 39.28 -27.98
CA LEU A 388 37.96 39.11 -28.60
C LEU A 388 37.79 39.77 -29.97
N GLN A 389 38.63 40.78 -30.29
CA GLN A 389 38.51 41.52 -31.56
C GLN A 389 39.04 40.72 -32.76
N ALA A 390 39.64 39.57 -32.54
CA ALA A 390 40.24 38.74 -33.62
C ALA A 390 39.30 37.59 -34.06
N LEU A 391 38.13 37.37 -33.38
CA LEU A 391 37.24 36.27 -33.70
C LEU A 391 36.07 36.71 -34.60
N GLN A 392 35.65 35.81 -35.50
CA GLN A 392 34.42 35.94 -36.24
C GLN A 392 33.20 35.56 -35.35
N PRO A 393 32.01 36.08 -35.68
CA PRO A 393 30.77 35.64 -34.98
C PRO A 393 30.60 34.12 -35.08
N GLY A 394 30.52 33.41 -33.91
CA GLY A 394 30.38 31.96 -33.84
C GLY A 394 31.64 31.21 -33.37
N GLU A 395 32.85 31.70 -33.68
CA GLU A 395 34.13 31.01 -33.34
C GLU A 395 34.32 30.87 -31.81
N GLU A 396 33.77 31.77 -30.99
CA GLU A 396 33.82 31.64 -29.55
C GLU A 396 32.93 30.48 -29.04
N ALA A 397 31.79 30.25 -29.69
CA ALA A 397 30.89 29.16 -29.34
C ALA A 397 31.50 27.80 -29.74
N GLU A 398 32.15 27.73 -30.92
CA GLU A 398 32.85 26.54 -31.40
C GLU A 398 34.03 26.20 -30.46
N LEU A 399 34.81 27.16 -30.06
CA LEU A 399 35.93 26.98 -29.13
C LEU A 399 35.40 26.48 -27.75
N ARG A 400 34.28 27.00 -27.29
CA ARG A 400 33.67 26.53 -26.04
C ARG A 400 33.23 25.06 -26.15
N ALA A 401 32.62 24.67 -27.24
CA ALA A 401 32.23 23.29 -27.50
C ALA A 401 33.45 22.37 -27.56
N GLU A 402 34.49 22.78 -28.35
CA GLU A 402 35.74 22.03 -28.45
C GLU A 402 36.41 21.81 -27.07
N LEU A 403 36.47 22.85 -26.24
CA LEU A 403 37.04 22.74 -24.89
C LEU A 403 36.16 21.89 -23.97
N ALA A 404 34.84 21.97 -24.11
CA ALA A 404 33.92 21.16 -23.34
C ALA A 404 34.05 19.67 -23.67
N ASP A 405 34.27 19.33 -24.92
CA ASP A 405 34.42 17.93 -25.38
C ASP A 405 35.84 17.38 -25.22
N ALA A 406 36.82 18.21 -24.86
CA ALA A 406 38.22 17.78 -24.75
C ALA A 406 38.42 16.77 -23.60
N PRO A 407 38.87 15.51 -23.88
CA PRO A 407 38.98 14.45 -22.87
C PRO A 407 39.91 14.80 -21.70
N ALA A 408 40.93 15.63 -21.96
CA ALA A 408 41.85 16.09 -20.92
C ALA A 408 41.20 17.02 -19.92
N ILE A 409 40.27 17.86 -20.38
CA ILE A 409 39.48 18.78 -19.54
C ILE A 409 38.42 17.99 -18.80
N GLN A 410 37.69 17.10 -19.48
CA GLN A 410 36.65 16.28 -18.85
C GLN A 410 37.18 15.46 -17.67
N ARG A 411 38.33 14.82 -17.82
CA ARG A 411 38.98 14.07 -16.72
C ARG A 411 39.28 14.95 -15.49
N VAL A 412 39.69 16.19 -15.70
CA VAL A 412 39.91 17.12 -14.59
C VAL A 412 38.61 17.57 -13.95
N LEU A 413 37.59 17.83 -14.77
CA LEU A 413 36.24 18.21 -14.26
C LEU A 413 35.61 17.07 -13.45
N ASP A 414 35.76 15.81 -13.89
CA ASP A 414 35.25 14.62 -13.19
C ASP A 414 35.95 14.39 -11.83
N VAL A 415 37.23 14.76 -11.73
CA VAL A 415 37.95 14.74 -10.44
C VAL A 415 37.46 15.86 -9.51
N LEU A 416 37.23 17.07 -10.03
CA LEU A 416 36.85 18.22 -9.23
C LEU A 416 35.37 18.23 -8.85
N TRP A 417 34.51 17.71 -9.71
CA TRP A 417 33.05 17.63 -9.52
C TRP A 417 32.50 16.47 -10.33
N PRO A 418 32.56 15.23 -9.79
CA PRO A 418 32.11 14.03 -10.49
C PRO A 418 30.59 14.03 -10.69
N ASP A 419 30.14 13.46 -11.81
CA ASP A 419 28.76 13.04 -12.01
C ASP A 419 28.60 11.62 -11.45
N VAL A 420 27.66 11.42 -10.50
CA VAL A 420 27.58 10.17 -9.74
C VAL A 420 26.13 9.74 -9.56
N ALA A 421 25.85 8.44 -9.80
CA ALA A 421 24.56 7.84 -9.48
C ALA A 421 24.45 7.51 -7.97
N PRO A 422 23.23 7.52 -7.41
CA PRO A 422 22.99 7.20 -6.00
C PRO A 422 23.58 5.86 -5.56
N GLU A 423 23.39 4.82 -6.37
CA GLU A 423 23.86 3.45 -6.11
C GLU A 423 25.39 3.38 -6.06
N GLN A 424 26.03 4.08 -6.98
CA GLN A 424 27.51 4.13 -7.04
C GLN A 424 28.08 4.85 -5.82
N LEU A 425 27.44 5.96 -5.41
CA LEU A 425 27.91 6.70 -4.24
C LEU A 425 27.69 5.89 -2.97
N LEU A 426 26.52 5.31 -2.76
CA LEU A 426 26.22 4.53 -1.56
C LEU A 426 27.15 3.30 -1.45
N ALA A 427 27.39 2.58 -2.55
CA ALA A 427 28.31 1.47 -2.57
C ALA A 427 29.75 1.88 -2.19
N ARG A 428 30.23 3.03 -2.71
CA ARG A 428 31.53 3.60 -2.34
C ARG A 428 31.60 3.99 -0.86
N LEU A 429 30.52 4.58 -0.32
CA LEU A 429 30.48 4.98 1.08
C LEU A 429 30.54 3.78 2.03
N TYR A 430 29.92 2.65 1.66
CA TYR A 430 30.03 1.41 2.42
C TYR A 430 31.41 0.75 2.34
N ALA A 431 32.09 0.86 1.19
CA ALA A 431 33.46 0.36 1.03
C ALA A 431 34.50 1.26 1.73
N GLU A 432 34.23 2.58 1.82
CA GLU A 432 35.13 3.56 2.44
C GLU A 432 34.39 4.33 3.56
N PRO A 433 33.96 3.67 4.65
CA PRO A 433 33.10 4.27 5.67
C PRO A 433 33.77 5.41 6.47
N ALA A 434 35.09 5.56 6.37
CA ALA A 434 35.82 6.68 6.94
C ALA A 434 35.39 8.04 6.38
N ARG A 435 34.71 8.06 5.22
CA ARG A 435 34.11 9.28 4.62
C ARG A 435 32.78 9.67 5.26
N LEU A 436 32.17 8.78 6.03
CA LEU A 436 30.91 9.05 6.72
C LEU A 436 31.18 9.71 8.05
N ASP A 437 30.42 10.74 8.35
CA ASP A 437 30.47 11.43 9.66
C ASP A 437 29.66 10.66 10.71
N LEU A 438 30.17 9.49 11.05
CA LEU A 438 29.60 8.54 12.00
C LEU A 438 30.65 8.14 13.01
N THR A 439 30.23 7.54 14.13
CA THR A 439 31.15 6.94 15.10
C THR A 439 31.83 5.70 14.51
N ASP A 440 32.99 5.30 15.07
CA ASP A 440 33.71 4.11 14.61
C ASP A 440 32.85 2.84 14.73
N GLU A 441 32.02 2.74 15.77
CA GLU A 441 31.08 1.64 15.99
C GLU A 441 30.02 1.59 14.89
N GLN A 442 29.41 2.75 14.59
CA GLN A 442 28.41 2.85 13.53
C GLN A 442 28.99 2.53 12.15
N ARG A 443 30.22 3.02 11.87
CA ARG A 443 30.91 2.70 10.61
C ARG A 443 31.18 1.21 10.46
N ALA A 444 31.66 0.55 11.52
CA ALA A 444 31.98 -0.87 11.50
C ALA A 444 30.73 -1.73 11.15
N VAL A 445 29.55 -1.34 11.63
CA VAL A 445 28.31 -2.07 11.44
C VAL A 445 27.78 -1.97 10.00
N ILE A 446 27.99 -0.84 9.32
CA ILE A 446 27.47 -0.62 7.94
C ILE A 446 28.52 -0.89 6.86
N THR A 447 29.77 -1.21 7.24
CA THR A 447 30.86 -1.50 6.26
C THR A 447 30.54 -2.76 5.44
N ARG A 448 30.74 -2.67 4.13
CA ARG A 448 30.63 -3.79 3.21
C ARG A 448 31.84 -3.79 2.27
N ASP A 449 32.66 -4.83 2.35
CA ASP A 449 33.89 -4.97 1.51
C ASP A 449 33.56 -5.32 0.05
N THR A 450 32.40 -5.89 -0.20
CA THR A 450 31.93 -6.28 -1.53
C THR A 450 30.52 -5.77 -1.77
N PRO A 451 30.19 -5.35 -3.01
CA PRO A 451 28.82 -5.05 -3.38
C PRO A 451 27.94 -6.28 -3.15
N GLY A 452 26.99 -6.18 -2.19
CA GLY A 452 25.98 -7.18 -1.93
C GLY A 452 24.62 -6.72 -2.46
N PRO A 453 23.58 -7.56 -2.36
CA PRO A 453 22.23 -7.12 -2.68
C PRO A 453 21.81 -5.97 -1.75
N TRP A 454 21.04 -5.03 -2.27
CA TRP A 454 20.48 -3.94 -1.48
C TRP A 454 19.52 -4.48 -0.42
N THR A 455 19.46 -3.80 0.71
CA THR A 455 18.54 -4.11 1.80
C THR A 455 17.40 -3.10 1.84
N ALA A 456 16.30 -3.41 2.53
CA ALA A 456 15.19 -2.48 2.69
C ALA A 456 15.62 -1.15 3.33
N ALA A 457 16.59 -1.17 4.28
CA ALA A 457 17.10 0.04 4.90
C ALA A 457 18.06 0.85 4.01
N ASP A 458 18.57 0.29 2.90
CA ASP A 458 19.36 1.04 1.92
C ASP A 458 18.48 1.92 1.01
N VAL A 459 17.22 1.51 0.77
CA VAL A 459 16.31 2.17 -0.18
C VAL A 459 16.02 3.63 0.18
N PRO A 460 15.71 4.00 1.44
CA PRO A 460 15.55 5.40 1.82
C PRO A 460 16.84 6.22 1.69
N LEU A 461 18.01 5.59 1.84
CA LEU A 461 19.30 6.25 1.65
C LEU A 461 19.57 6.52 0.16
N LEU A 462 19.20 5.57 -0.72
CA LEU A 462 19.24 5.78 -2.17
C LEU A 462 18.29 6.89 -2.61
N ASP A 463 17.07 6.94 -2.06
CA ASP A 463 16.11 8.01 -2.33
C ASP A 463 16.63 9.40 -1.86
N GLU A 464 17.24 9.46 -0.67
CA GLU A 464 17.87 10.69 -0.17
C GLU A 464 19.03 11.14 -1.07
N LEU A 465 19.89 10.20 -1.47
CA LEU A 465 20.97 10.51 -2.39
C LEU A 465 20.47 10.96 -3.76
N ALA A 466 19.40 10.35 -4.27
CA ALA A 466 18.81 10.77 -5.53
C ALA A 466 18.25 12.20 -5.49
N GLU A 467 17.70 12.65 -4.34
CA GLU A 467 17.32 14.06 -4.14
C GLU A 467 18.54 14.99 -4.13
N LEU A 468 19.58 14.61 -3.40
CA LEU A 468 20.79 15.41 -3.25
C LEU A 468 21.62 15.51 -4.53
N LEU A 469 21.69 14.40 -5.29
CA LEU A 469 22.46 14.30 -6.52
C LEU A 469 21.71 14.85 -7.74
N GLY A 470 20.40 14.57 -7.83
CA GLY A 470 19.65 14.77 -9.07
C GLY A 470 20.01 13.75 -10.14
N ALA A 471 19.39 13.81 -11.31
CA ALA A 471 19.69 12.93 -12.44
C ALA A 471 21.14 13.05 -12.88
N ALA A 472 21.83 11.92 -13.07
CA ALA A 472 23.19 11.85 -13.61
C ALA A 472 23.17 12.04 -15.14
N GLU A 473 24.14 12.78 -15.68
CA GLU A 473 24.29 12.98 -17.13
C GLU A 473 24.75 11.69 -17.85
N ALA A 474 25.53 10.85 -17.16
CA ALA A 474 26.02 9.59 -17.69
C ALA A 474 24.95 8.49 -17.80
N ALA A 475 23.81 8.69 -17.16
CA ALA A 475 22.61 7.93 -17.39
C ALA A 475 21.83 8.51 -18.59
N GLY A 476 22.50 8.79 -19.68
CA GLY A 476 21.82 8.83 -20.96
C GLY A 476 21.06 7.52 -21.12
N PRO A 477 19.83 7.53 -21.66
CA PRO A 477 19.01 6.32 -21.75
C PRO A 477 19.86 5.22 -22.39
N ALA A 478 20.02 4.09 -21.69
CA ALA A 478 20.67 2.93 -22.27
C ALA A 478 19.95 2.66 -23.60
N ALA A 479 20.71 2.64 -24.70
CA ALA A 479 20.15 2.44 -26.02
C ALA A 479 19.32 1.14 -26.00
N GLY A 480 17.99 1.27 -25.98
CA GLY A 480 17.06 0.15 -25.83
C GLY A 480 16.16 0.20 -24.57
N SER A 481 16.28 1.22 -23.70
CA SER A 481 15.27 1.41 -22.65
C SER A 481 14.02 2.09 -23.22
N PRO A 482 12.80 1.72 -22.75
CA PRO A 482 11.57 2.42 -23.12
C PRO A 482 11.61 3.93 -22.83
N ASP A 483 12.35 4.35 -21.80
CA ASP A 483 12.53 5.77 -21.45
C ASP A 483 13.33 6.57 -22.51
N ALA A 484 14.26 5.93 -23.23
CA ALA A 484 14.98 6.57 -24.33
C ALA A 484 14.08 6.83 -25.55
N ALA A 485 13.17 5.91 -25.83
CA ALA A 485 12.17 6.07 -26.86
C ALA A 485 11.19 7.20 -26.49
N ASP A 486 10.74 7.24 -25.24
CA ASP A 486 9.82 8.27 -24.73
C ASP A 486 10.46 9.67 -24.69
N GLU A 487 11.75 9.80 -24.34
CA GLU A 487 12.47 11.09 -24.39
C GLU A 487 12.75 11.54 -25.83
N ALA A 488 13.14 10.61 -26.71
CA ALA A 488 13.33 10.91 -28.13
C ALA A 488 12.00 11.30 -28.79
N GLU A 489 10.92 10.66 -28.40
CA GLU A 489 9.58 10.97 -28.88
C GLU A 489 9.08 12.32 -28.34
N ARG A 490 9.29 12.63 -27.03
CA ARG A 490 9.01 13.96 -26.48
C ARG A 490 9.83 15.07 -27.13
N ALA A 491 11.10 14.81 -27.43
CA ALA A 491 11.93 15.75 -28.15
C ALA A 491 11.43 15.98 -29.57
N ALA A 492 11.07 14.91 -30.29
CA ALA A 492 10.49 14.97 -31.64
C ALA A 492 9.12 15.70 -31.64
N GLN A 493 8.31 15.50 -30.61
CA GLN A 493 7.01 16.17 -30.46
C GLN A 493 7.18 17.67 -30.16
N LEU A 494 8.14 18.04 -29.31
CA LEU A 494 8.48 19.45 -29.06
C LEU A 494 8.98 20.11 -30.34
N GLU A 495 9.85 19.44 -31.11
CA GLU A 495 10.34 19.92 -32.39
C GLU A 495 9.22 20.06 -33.43
N TYR A 496 8.33 19.09 -33.49
CA TYR A 496 7.14 19.17 -34.36
C TYR A 496 6.19 20.31 -33.94
N ALA A 497 5.94 20.47 -32.64
CA ALA A 497 5.15 21.58 -32.12
C ALA A 497 5.79 22.93 -32.43
N ASP A 498 7.10 23.07 -32.33
CA ASP A 498 7.84 24.30 -32.66
C ASP A 498 7.75 24.61 -34.18
N GLN A 499 7.91 23.60 -35.03
CA GLN A 499 7.73 23.73 -36.48
C GLN A 499 6.30 24.14 -36.85
N LEU A 500 5.31 23.55 -36.18
CA LEU A 500 3.89 23.89 -36.39
C LEU A 500 3.57 25.33 -35.98
N VAL A 501 4.04 25.74 -34.78
CA VAL A 501 3.87 27.13 -34.29
C VAL A 501 4.57 28.10 -35.19
N SER A 502 5.79 27.85 -35.59
CA SER A 502 6.58 28.69 -36.48
C SER A 502 5.90 28.86 -37.83
N LYS A 503 5.33 27.78 -38.35
CA LYS A 503 4.55 27.81 -39.61
C LYS A 503 3.27 28.61 -39.46
N LEU A 504 2.49 28.39 -38.41
CA LEU A 504 1.23 29.13 -38.16
C LEU A 504 1.46 30.63 -37.94
N VAL A 505 2.59 31.01 -37.32
CA VAL A 505 3.02 32.40 -37.15
C VAL A 505 3.47 32.99 -38.48
N SER A 506 4.24 32.25 -39.30
CA SER A 506 4.69 32.71 -40.63
C SER A 506 3.58 32.87 -41.60
N ASP A 507 2.56 32.00 -41.56
CA ASP A 507 1.35 32.05 -42.41
C ASP A 507 0.33 33.10 -41.92
N GLY A 508 0.61 33.82 -40.82
CA GLY A 508 -0.25 34.85 -40.25
C GLY A 508 -1.53 34.31 -39.60
N ALA A 509 -1.61 32.99 -39.40
CA ALA A 509 -2.78 32.33 -38.83
C ALA A 509 -2.92 32.58 -37.31
N ILE A 510 -1.79 32.77 -36.60
CA ILE A 510 -1.76 33.10 -35.17
C ILE A 510 -0.67 34.14 -34.90
N PHE A 511 -0.87 34.94 -33.85
CA PHE A 511 0.14 35.86 -33.34
C PHE A 511 0.58 35.36 -31.95
N VAL A 512 1.85 34.97 -31.82
CA VAL A 512 2.45 34.58 -30.56
C VAL A 512 3.58 35.56 -30.21
N PRO A 513 3.52 36.27 -29.08
CA PRO A 513 4.63 37.14 -28.66
C PRO A 513 5.91 36.32 -28.49
N ARG A 514 7.04 36.87 -28.91
CA ARG A 514 8.35 36.19 -28.85
C ARG A 514 8.73 35.68 -27.46
N LEU A 515 8.26 36.36 -26.40
CA LEU A 515 8.46 35.95 -25.00
C LEU A 515 7.59 34.76 -24.55
N GLU A 516 6.56 34.43 -25.30
CA GLU A 516 5.60 33.35 -24.97
C GLU A 516 5.69 32.17 -25.95
N HIS A 517 6.62 32.22 -26.90
CA HIS A 517 6.77 31.19 -27.94
C HIS A 517 7.01 29.81 -27.33
N ASP A 518 8.01 29.68 -26.46
CA ASP A 518 8.39 28.42 -25.82
C ASP A 518 7.27 27.87 -24.92
N ALA A 519 6.57 28.77 -24.24
CA ALA A 519 5.40 28.41 -23.43
C ALA A 519 4.25 27.88 -24.29
N PHE A 520 4.03 28.49 -25.46
CA PHE A 520 2.98 28.08 -26.39
C PHE A 520 3.33 26.77 -27.12
N VAL A 521 4.58 26.59 -27.52
CA VAL A 521 5.11 25.32 -28.05
C VAL A 521 4.93 24.19 -27.03
N SER A 522 5.33 24.43 -25.78
CA SER A 522 5.15 23.50 -24.69
C SER A 522 3.67 23.21 -24.36
N TRP A 523 2.79 24.17 -24.56
CA TRP A 523 1.35 24.00 -24.40
C TRP A 523 0.76 23.14 -25.52
N ILE A 524 1.16 23.38 -26.80
CA ILE A 524 0.71 22.54 -27.93
C ILE A 524 1.24 21.13 -27.79
N ALA A 525 2.52 20.94 -27.46
CA ALA A 525 3.09 19.62 -27.25
C ALA A 525 2.35 18.86 -26.13
N ARG A 526 2.02 19.51 -25.02
CA ARG A 526 1.21 18.93 -23.95
C ARG A 526 -0.23 18.64 -24.35
N ARG A 527 -0.83 19.45 -25.18
CA ARG A 527 -2.20 19.24 -25.64
C ARG A 527 -2.31 18.07 -26.63
N ASN A 528 -1.30 17.88 -27.46
CA ASN A 528 -1.21 16.71 -28.35
C ASN A 528 -0.88 15.41 -27.57
N ASN A 529 -0.23 15.53 -26.39
CA ASN A 529 0.07 14.41 -25.48
C ASN A 529 -1.10 14.02 -24.55
N THR A 530 -2.21 14.74 -24.54
CA THR A 530 -3.37 14.32 -23.72
C THR A 530 -4.06 13.08 -24.29
N ASP A 531 -3.72 12.65 -25.52
CA ASP A 531 -4.24 11.43 -26.15
C ASP A 531 -3.21 10.27 -26.19
N ASP A 532 -1.92 10.52 -25.86
CA ASP A 532 -0.85 9.52 -25.78
C ASP A 532 -0.28 9.41 -24.36
N GLU A 533 -1.11 9.12 -23.35
CA GLU A 533 -0.56 8.63 -22.07
C GLU A 533 0.01 7.22 -22.30
N PRO A 534 1.29 6.94 -21.86
CA PRO A 534 1.87 5.61 -21.97
C PRO A 534 0.99 4.60 -21.23
N ARG A 535 0.68 3.51 -21.92
CA ARG A 535 -0.36 2.54 -21.58
C ARG A 535 0.13 1.44 -20.63
N GLY A 536 0.76 1.82 -19.51
CA GLY A 536 0.91 0.94 -18.37
C GLY A 536 -0.23 1.17 -17.37
N MET A 537 -0.61 0.15 -16.60
CA MET A 537 -1.49 0.36 -15.45
C MET A 537 -0.90 1.48 -14.58
N LEU A 538 -1.77 2.30 -13.96
CA LEU A 538 -1.34 3.42 -13.10
C LEU A 538 -0.27 2.98 -12.09
N ALA A 539 -0.40 1.77 -11.56
CA ALA A 539 0.55 1.17 -10.63
C ALA A 539 1.96 1.00 -11.22
N GLU A 540 2.08 0.54 -12.48
CA GLU A 540 3.38 0.36 -13.13
C GLU A 540 4.06 1.69 -13.39
N ARG A 541 3.32 2.70 -13.85
CA ARG A 541 3.84 4.06 -14.06
C ARG A 541 4.30 4.69 -12.77
N ALA A 542 3.50 4.58 -11.72
CA ALA A 542 3.80 5.15 -10.42
C ALA A 542 5.03 4.52 -9.76
N LEU A 543 5.26 3.21 -9.94
CA LEU A 543 6.43 2.51 -9.41
C LEU A 543 7.71 2.78 -10.23
N ARG A 544 7.58 3.14 -11.51
CA ARG A 544 8.74 3.52 -12.35
C ARG A 544 9.19 4.96 -12.16
N ASP A 545 8.29 5.83 -11.70
CA ASP A 545 8.59 7.25 -11.48
C ASP A 545 8.90 7.52 -10.01
N ARG A 546 10.18 7.74 -9.70
CA ARG A 546 10.63 8.10 -8.35
C ARG A 546 9.95 9.39 -7.82
N THR A 547 9.60 10.31 -8.70
CA THR A 547 8.99 11.61 -8.33
C THR A 547 7.47 11.56 -8.25
N TRP A 548 6.86 10.39 -8.48
CA TRP A 548 5.42 10.23 -8.45
C TRP A 548 4.83 10.65 -7.11
N ALA A 549 3.87 11.58 -7.17
CA ALA A 549 3.15 12.09 -6.00
C ALA A 549 1.75 11.47 -5.94
N TYR A 550 1.57 10.57 -4.98
CA TYR A 550 0.28 9.90 -4.76
C TYR A 550 -0.79 10.85 -4.22
N GLY A 551 -2.06 10.59 -4.55
CA GLY A 551 -3.19 11.36 -4.07
C GLY A 551 -3.54 11.09 -2.61
N HIS A 552 -3.22 9.88 -2.13
CA HIS A 552 -3.32 9.44 -0.74
C HIS A 552 -2.30 8.32 -0.49
N VAL A 553 -1.74 8.27 0.71
CA VAL A 553 -0.81 7.20 1.12
C VAL A 553 -1.36 6.51 2.36
N MET A 554 -1.42 5.19 2.32
CA MET A 554 -1.71 4.35 3.46
C MET A 554 -0.46 3.60 3.88
N VAL A 555 -0.19 3.62 5.18
CA VAL A 555 0.94 2.92 5.77
C VAL A 555 0.41 1.96 6.80
N ASP A 556 0.58 0.66 6.58
CA ASP A 556 0.26 -0.36 7.57
C ASP A 556 1.51 -0.78 8.36
N GLU A 557 1.32 -1.20 9.59
CA GLU A 557 2.38 -1.49 10.58
C GLU A 557 3.38 -0.32 10.68
N ALA A 558 2.88 0.89 10.66
CA ALA A 558 3.64 2.13 10.53
C ALA A 558 4.65 2.37 11.67
N GLN A 559 4.48 1.73 12.83
CA GLN A 559 5.45 1.75 13.93
C GLN A 559 6.77 1.07 13.58
N GLU A 560 6.79 0.26 12.52
CA GLU A 560 8.00 -0.44 12.07
C GLU A 560 8.90 0.46 11.19
N LEU A 561 8.37 1.58 10.68
CA LEU A 561 9.11 2.49 9.82
C LEU A 561 10.14 3.30 10.58
N SER A 562 11.35 3.38 10.03
CA SER A 562 12.43 4.23 10.52
C SER A 562 12.22 5.71 10.16
N ALA A 563 13.01 6.59 10.73
CA ALA A 563 12.97 8.02 10.41
C ALA A 563 13.31 8.31 8.93
N MET A 564 14.23 7.53 8.33
CA MET A 564 14.57 7.67 6.91
C MET A 564 13.46 7.13 6.01
N ASP A 565 12.76 6.04 6.40
CA ASP A 565 11.58 5.56 5.67
C ASP A 565 10.49 6.63 5.63
N TRP A 566 10.17 7.23 6.78
CA TRP A 566 9.19 8.33 6.85
C TRP A 566 9.56 9.52 5.97
N ARG A 567 10.84 9.85 5.90
CA ARG A 567 11.34 10.91 5.04
C ARG A 567 11.05 10.63 3.56
N MET A 568 11.29 9.41 3.10
CA MET A 568 10.98 8.94 1.75
C MET A 568 9.47 8.92 1.49
N VAL A 569 8.67 8.34 2.39
CA VAL A 569 7.21 8.21 2.26
C VAL A 569 6.53 9.59 2.16
N LEU A 570 6.99 10.54 2.97
CA LEU A 570 6.44 11.89 2.98
C LEU A 570 6.72 12.69 1.69
N ARG A 571 7.81 12.37 0.97
CA ARG A 571 8.06 12.91 -0.39
C ARG A 571 7.04 12.39 -1.40
N ARG A 572 6.61 11.14 -1.26
CA ARG A 572 5.59 10.52 -2.12
C ARG A 572 4.18 11.10 -1.91
N CYS A 573 3.95 11.86 -0.82
CA CYS A 573 2.68 12.51 -0.52
C CYS A 573 2.85 13.97 -0.10
N PRO A 574 3.19 14.88 -1.02
CA PRO A 574 3.36 16.32 -0.70
C PRO A 574 2.11 16.94 -0.09
N ALA A 575 0.92 16.46 -0.48
CA ALA A 575 -0.37 16.91 0.05
C ALA A 575 -0.61 16.50 1.51
N ARG A 576 0.21 15.62 2.09
CA ARG A 576 0.06 15.07 3.44
C ARG A 576 -1.32 14.41 3.68
N SER A 577 -1.97 13.92 2.64
CA SER A 577 -3.20 13.14 2.72
C SER A 577 -2.83 11.69 3.03
N MET A 578 -2.85 11.29 4.30
CA MET A 578 -2.32 9.98 4.71
C MET A 578 -3.22 9.29 5.73
N THR A 579 -3.26 7.96 5.66
CA THR A 579 -3.79 7.09 6.71
C THR A 579 -2.66 6.21 7.23
N VAL A 580 -2.30 6.41 8.48
CA VAL A 580 -1.20 5.72 9.16
C VAL A 580 -1.80 4.74 10.14
N VAL A 581 -1.53 3.46 9.98
CA VAL A 581 -2.12 2.39 10.78
C VAL A 581 -1.03 1.68 11.55
N GLY A 582 -1.19 1.54 12.84
CA GLY A 582 -0.15 0.90 13.65
C GLY A 582 -0.52 0.69 15.11
N ASP A 583 0.42 0.07 15.82
CA ASP A 583 0.36 -0.16 17.25
C ASP A 583 1.75 0.08 17.84
N LEU A 584 1.90 1.12 18.64
CA LEU A 584 3.20 1.46 19.24
C LEU A 584 3.63 0.49 20.34
N ALA A 585 2.68 -0.21 20.97
CA ALA A 585 2.99 -1.07 22.12
C ALA A 585 3.90 -2.26 21.78
N PRO A 586 3.71 -3.00 20.65
CA PRO A 586 4.56 -4.12 20.27
C PRO A 586 5.50 -3.79 19.10
N THR A 587 6.20 -2.64 19.10
CA THR A 587 7.16 -2.34 18.01
C THR A 587 8.33 -3.32 18.03
N ALA A 588 8.51 -4.08 16.94
CA ALA A 588 9.58 -5.08 16.80
C ALA A 588 10.75 -4.60 15.94
N ALA A 589 10.57 -3.58 15.07
CA ALA A 589 11.63 -3.06 14.22
C ALA A 589 12.74 -2.36 15.04
N PRO A 590 14.02 -2.63 14.76
CA PRO A 590 15.14 -2.03 15.48
C PRO A 590 15.20 -0.50 15.41
N ALA A 591 14.73 0.08 14.31
CA ALA A 591 14.65 1.52 14.04
C ALA A 591 13.24 2.09 14.11
N GLY A 592 12.26 1.33 14.63
CA GLY A 592 10.85 1.73 14.69
C GLY A 592 10.57 2.83 15.72
N ALA A 593 9.39 3.42 15.63
CA ALA A 593 8.98 4.58 16.43
C ALA A 593 8.53 4.23 17.85
N ASP A 594 8.82 5.11 18.80
CA ASP A 594 8.36 5.03 20.19
C ASP A 594 7.11 5.91 20.44
N SER A 595 6.87 6.92 19.62
CA SER A 595 5.68 7.76 19.69
C SER A 595 5.34 8.36 18.33
N TRP A 596 4.04 8.55 18.05
CA TRP A 596 3.59 9.22 16.81
C TRP A 596 4.05 10.68 16.73
N ALA A 597 4.13 11.38 17.83
CA ALA A 597 4.64 12.75 17.87
C ALA A 597 6.11 12.81 17.43
N GLN A 598 6.96 11.92 17.91
CA GLN A 598 8.37 11.85 17.51
C GLN A 598 8.52 11.67 15.98
N VAL A 599 7.64 10.89 15.39
CA VAL A 599 7.68 10.58 13.95
C VAL A 599 7.09 11.70 13.11
N LEU A 600 5.92 12.22 13.49
CA LEU A 600 5.11 13.07 12.62
C LEU A 600 5.31 14.57 12.86
N ASP A 601 5.64 15.00 14.09
CA ASP A 601 5.82 16.43 14.40
C ASP A 601 6.91 17.11 13.58
N PRO A 602 8.06 16.48 13.26
CA PRO A 602 9.06 17.08 12.40
C PRO A 602 8.55 17.47 11.01
N PHE A 603 7.48 16.83 10.53
CA PHE A 603 6.96 16.97 9.17
C PHE A 603 5.55 17.55 9.09
N ALA A 604 4.75 17.40 10.13
CA ALA A 604 3.33 17.72 10.12
C ALA A 604 2.81 18.20 11.49
N ALA A 605 3.61 18.96 12.24
CA ALA A 605 3.23 19.45 13.57
C ALA A 605 1.82 20.07 13.57
N GLY A 606 0.93 19.55 14.42
CA GLY A 606 -0.45 20.01 14.55
C GLY A 606 -1.38 19.68 13.37
N ARG A 607 -0.94 18.91 12.39
CA ARG A 607 -1.74 18.50 11.21
C ARG A 607 -2.00 17.01 11.14
N TRP A 608 -1.87 16.30 12.26
CA TRP A 608 -2.24 14.91 12.38
C TRP A 608 -3.23 14.72 13.52
N ARG A 609 -4.02 13.66 13.43
CA ARG A 609 -5.03 13.29 14.42
C ARG A 609 -5.03 11.79 14.63
N THR A 610 -5.47 11.34 15.80
CA THR A 610 -5.50 9.93 16.18
C THR A 610 -6.94 9.46 16.33
N ALA A 611 -7.23 8.30 15.76
CA ALA A 611 -8.42 7.51 16.02
C ALA A 611 -8.00 6.18 16.65
N ARG A 612 -8.76 5.69 17.64
CA ARG A 612 -8.41 4.45 18.35
C ARG A 612 -9.44 3.37 18.14
N LEU A 613 -8.96 2.16 17.90
CA LEU A 613 -9.72 0.92 17.85
C LEU A 613 -9.42 0.13 19.14
N THR A 614 -10.42 -0.01 20.01
CA THR A 614 -10.24 -0.59 21.35
C THR A 614 -10.75 -2.02 21.47
N VAL A 615 -11.54 -2.49 20.51
CA VAL A 615 -12.19 -3.79 20.55
C VAL A 615 -11.48 -4.78 19.62
N ASN A 616 -11.10 -5.93 20.17
CA ASN A 616 -10.52 -7.03 19.42
C ASN A 616 -11.61 -8.04 19.02
N TYR A 617 -11.82 -8.16 17.73
CA TYR A 617 -12.81 -9.05 17.13
C TYR A 617 -12.23 -10.38 16.63
N ARG A 618 -10.90 -10.53 16.64
CA ARG A 618 -10.20 -11.64 16.02
C ARG A 618 -9.73 -12.70 16.99
N THR A 619 -8.92 -12.29 17.93
CA THR A 619 -8.22 -13.21 18.83
C THR A 619 -9.11 -13.57 20.01
N PRO A 620 -9.27 -14.88 20.35
CA PRO A 620 -10.07 -15.31 21.49
C PRO A 620 -9.60 -14.71 22.83
N ALA A 621 -10.55 -14.49 23.76
CA ALA A 621 -10.25 -13.88 25.05
C ALA A 621 -9.19 -14.64 25.86
N PRO A 622 -9.19 -16.01 25.90
CA PRO A 622 -8.13 -16.76 26.60
C PRO A 622 -6.73 -16.53 26.00
N VAL A 623 -6.64 -16.44 24.66
CA VAL A 623 -5.37 -16.14 23.97
C VAL A 623 -4.91 -14.72 24.26
N MET A 624 -5.83 -13.74 24.21
CA MET A 624 -5.50 -12.33 24.53
C MET A 624 -5.03 -12.17 25.97
N LYS A 625 -5.60 -12.93 26.90
CA LYS A 625 -5.17 -12.91 28.30
C LYS A 625 -3.74 -13.44 28.45
N LEU A 626 -3.38 -14.48 27.71
CA LEU A 626 -2.03 -15.02 27.65
C LEU A 626 -1.06 -14.01 27.01
N ALA A 627 -1.42 -13.44 25.86
CA ALA A 627 -0.60 -12.46 25.17
C ALA A 627 -0.37 -11.19 26.00
N ALA A 628 -1.38 -10.73 26.74
CA ALA A 628 -1.26 -9.59 27.65
C ALA A 628 -0.17 -9.76 28.72
N ALA A 629 0.10 -10.99 29.13
CA ALA A 629 1.14 -11.28 30.15
C ALA A 629 2.57 -11.00 29.63
N VAL A 630 2.76 -10.96 28.32
CA VAL A 630 4.06 -10.69 27.68
C VAL A 630 4.29 -9.19 27.43
N LEU A 631 3.23 -8.37 27.50
CA LEU A 631 3.32 -6.93 27.29
C LEU A 631 4.12 -6.23 28.41
N PRO A 632 4.76 -5.08 28.12
CA PRO A 632 5.43 -4.29 29.14
C PRO A 632 4.42 -3.78 30.17
N PRO A 633 4.87 -3.56 31.44
CA PRO A 633 4.03 -3.02 32.49
C PRO A 633 3.39 -1.68 32.08
N GLY A 634 2.07 -1.59 32.23
CA GLY A 634 1.29 -0.38 31.89
C GLY A 634 0.70 -0.37 30.48
N ALA A 635 1.03 -1.32 29.61
CA ALA A 635 0.35 -1.48 28.33
C ALA A 635 -1.08 -2.03 28.56
N VAL A 636 -2.05 -1.45 27.87
CA VAL A 636 -3.45 -1.85 27.95
C VAL A 636 -3.79 -2.67 26.69
N PRO A 637 -3.98 -4.00 26.83
CA PRO A 637 -4.36 -4.83 25.70
C PRO A 637 -5.80 -4.49 25.24
N PRO A 638 -6.13 -4.68 23.95
CA PRO A 638 -7.49 -4.50 23.46
C PRO A 638 -8.43 -5.52 24.10
N GLN A 639 -9.67 -5.10 24.37
CA GLN A 639 -10.69 -5.97 24.94
C GLN A 639 -11.18 -6.94 23.86
N SER A 640 -11.02 -8.26 24.09
CA SER A 640 -11.59 -9.25 23.19
C SER A 640 -13.08 -9.46 23.50
N VAL A 641 -13.89 -9.38 22.45
CA VAL A 641 -15.34 -9.72 22.49
C VAL A 641 -15.59 -11.15 22.06
N ARG A 642 -14.53 -11.87 21.64
CA ARG A 642 -14.65 -13.25 21.20
C ARG A 642 -14.36 -14.21 22.36
N ASP A 643 -15.41 -14.74 22.92
CA ASP A 643 -15.30 -15.80 23.92
C ASP A 643 -15.00 -17.15 23.26
N SER A 644 -14.24 -17.98 23.92
CA SER A 644 -13.89 -19.34 23.49
C SER A 644 -13.75 -20.22 24.71
N ASP A 645 -14.35 -21.41 24.65
CA ASP A 645 -14.21 -22.44 25.68
C ASP A 645 -12.84 -23.14 25.56
N GLU A 646 -12.04 -22.86 24.51
CA GLU A 646 -10.75 -23.49 24.27
C GLU A 646 -9.63 -22.64 24.87
N SER A 647 -8.93 -23.22 25.85
CA SER A 647 -7.74 -22.62 26.46
C SER A 647 -6.49 -22.86 25.60
N PRO A 648 -5.51 -21.94 25.61
CA PRO A 648 -4.18 -22.24 25.08
C PRO A 648 -3.57 -23.47 25.75
N TRP A 649 -2.94 -24.33 24.94
CA TRP A 649 -2.31 -25.57 25.44
C TRP A 649 -0.76 -25.49 25.35
N HIS A 650 -0.10 -26.28 26.15
CA HIS A 650 1.35 -26.43 26.17
C HIS A 650 1.75 -27.90 26.09
N ALA A 651 2.79 -28.21 25.32
CA ALA A 651 3.43 -29.52 25.27
C ALA A 651 4.96 -29.36 25.34
N ASP A 652 5.58 -30.23 26.11
CA ASP A 652 7.03 -30.43 26.08
C ASP A 652 7.34 -31.58 25.13
N ALA A 653 7.75 -31.24 23.90
CA ALA A 653 7.80 -32.19 22.80
C ALA A 653 9.04 -32.03 21.95
N GLY A 654 9.62 -33.15 21.51
CA GLY A 654 10.68 -33.20 20.52
C GLY A 654 10.19 -32.95 19.08
N ALA A 655 11.13 -32.85 18.13
CA ALA A 655 10.78 -32.59 16.73
C ALA A 655 9.88 -33.66 16.10
N ALA A 656 9.97 -34.92 16.53
CA ALA A 656 9.12 -36.01 16.06
C ALA A 656 7.67 -35.86 16.54
N ASP A 657 7.49 -35.33 17.73
CA ASP A 657 6.19 -35.12 18.36
C ASP A 657 5.49 -33.89 17.76
N LEU A 658 6.24 -32.91 17.25
CA LEU A 658 5.71 -31.71 16.62
C LEU A 658 4.87 -32.05 15.39
N ALA A 659 5.27 -33.04 14.57
CA ALA A 659 4.51 -33.47 13.41
C ALA A 659 3.13 -34.05 13.80
N ASP A 660 3.07 -34.76 14.92
CA ASP A 660 1.83 -35.33 15.45
C ASP A 660 0.92 -34.22 16.00
N LEU A 661 1.49 -33.25 16.71
CA LEU A 661 0.75 -32.10 17.21
C LEU A 661 0.16 -31.27 16.07
N VAL A 662 0.92 -30.99 15.02
CA VAL A 662 0.45 -30.27 13.83
C VAL A 662 -0.68 -31.05 13.13
N ARG A 663 -0.55 -32.37 13.00
CA ARG A 663 -1.58 -33.22 12.42
C ARG A 663 -2.86 -33.15 13.24
N ARG A 664 -2.77 -33.30 14.55
CA ARG A 664 -3.89 -33.22 15.50
C ARG A 664 -4.61 -31.88 15.42
N GLU A 665 -3.87 -30.76 15.40
CA GLU A 665 -4.47 -29.43 15.23
C GLU A 665 -5.23 -29.29 13.91
N ARG A 666 -4.69 -29.82 12.82
CA ARG A 666 -5.38 -29.82 11.53
C ARG A 666 -6.69 -30.63 11.56
N GLU A 667 -6.68 -31.79 12.19
CA GLU A 667 -7.87 -32.65 12.33
C GLU A 667 -8.93 -31.95 13.19
N LEU A 668 -8.56 -31.33 14.30
CA LEU A 668 -9.47 -30.58 15.16
C LEU A 668 -10.12 -29.40 14.44
N ILE A 669 -9.34 -28.61 13.68
CA ILE A 669 -9.87 -27.50 12.90
C ILE A 669 -10.82 -28.02 11.82
N GLY A 670 -10.46 -29.08 11.11
CA GLY A 670 -11.29 -29.69 10.09
C GLY A 670 -12.62 -30.21 10.64
N THR A 671 -12.64 -30.82 11.82
CA THR A 671 -13.84 -31.33 12.48
C THR A 671 -14.75 -30.19 12.95
N VAL A 672 -14.22 -29.13 13.51
CA VAL A 672 -14.99 -27.94 13.93
C VAL A 672 -15.63 -27.25 12.73
N LEU A 673 -14.91 -27.14 11.62
CA LEU A 673 -15.43 -26.54 10.38
C LEU A 673 -16.54 -27.39 9.72
N ALA A 674 -16.43 -28.69 9.76
CA ALA A 674 -17.48 -29.61 9.28
C ALA A 674 -18.78 -29.49 10.10
N ASN A 675 -18.67 -29.28 11.42
CA ASN A 675 -19.84 -29.17 12.31
C ASN A 675 -20.55 -27.81 12.26
N THR A 676 -19.86 -26.75 11.83
CA THR A 676 -20.42 -25.38 11.85
C THR A 676 -21.12 -24.93 10.57
N GLY A 677 -20.99 -25.63 9.46
CA GLY A 677 -21.47 -25.08 8.18
C GLY A 677 -22.18 -26.05 7.21
N LEU A 678 -21.98 -27.33 7.27
CA LEU A 678 -22.41 -28.28 6.21
C LEU A 678 -23.35 -29.40 6.64
N ALA A 679 -23.58 -29.58 7.92
CA ALA A 679 -24.44 -30.67 8.42
C ALA A 679 -25.93 -30.47 8.10
N ASN A 680 -26.37 -29.27 7.72
CA ASN A 680 -27.78 -28.93 7.45
C ASN A 680 -28.13 -28.81 5.95
N THR A 681 -27.18 -28.84 5.04
CA THR A 681 -27.47 -28.88 3.62
C THR A 681 -27.33 -30.30 3.11
N GLY A 682 -28.42 -30.98 2.80
CA GLY A 682 -28.48 -32.36 2.35
C GLY A 682 -27.70 -32.74 1.07
N LEU A 683 -26.55 -32.13 0.84
CA LEU A 683 -25.59 -32.34 -0.24
C LEU A 683 -24.36 -33.13 0.27
N ALA A 684 -24.62 -34.24 0.93
CA ALA A 684 -23.59 -35.24 1.23
C ALA A 684 -23.28 -36.08 -0.01
N ASN A 685 -22.56 -35.54 -0.97
CA ASN A 685 -21.94 -36.32 -2.05
C ASN A 685 -20.45 -36.03 -2.18
N THR A 686 -19.72 -36.88 -1.65
CA THR A 686 -18.36 -37.39 -1.51
C THR A 686 -17.21 -36.75 -2.29
N VAL A 687 -17.37 -36.04 -3.37
CA VAL A 687 -16.27 -35.44 -4.14
C VAL A 687 -16.13 -33.92 -3.81
N LEU A 688 -17.25 -33.22 -3.61
CA LEU A 688 -17.23 -31.83 -3.17
C LEU A 688 -16.79 -31.69 -1.68
N ALA A 689 -17.18 -32.63 -0.83
CA ALA A 689 -16.77 -32.64 0.58
C ALA A 689 -15.25 -32.82 0.72
N ASN A 690 -14.61 -33.66 -0.07
CA ASN A 690 -13.16 -33.86 -0.03
C ASN A 690 -12.38 -32.66 -0.61
N THR A 691 -12.91 -31.94 -1.59
CA THR A 691 -12.28 -30.72 -2.14
C THR A 691 -12.45 -29.50 -1.22
N VAL A 692 -13.58 -29.42 -0.51
CA VAL A 692 -13.84 -28.37 0.49
C VAL A 692 -13.07 -28.63 1.79
N LEU A 693 -12.95 -29.90 2.22
CA LEU A 693 -12.15 -30.30 3.38
C LEU A 693 -10.64 -30.18 3.16
N ALA A 694 -10.17 -30.27 1.92
CA ALA A 694 -8.77 -30.06 1.59
C ALA A 694 -8.32 -28.57 1.69
N ASN A 695 -9.26 -27.62 1.72
CA ASN A 695 -8.97 -26.18 1.72
C ASN A 695 -9.43 -25.45 3.00
N THR A 696 -9.86 -26.15 4.06
CA THR A 696 -10.42 -25.52 5.25
C THR A 696 -9.52 -25.70 6.47
N GLY A 697 -8.95 -24.61 6.93
CA GLY A 697 -8.17 -24.47 8.16
C GLY A 697 -6.66 -24.42 7.94
N ARG A 698 -6.08 -23.31 8.38
CA ARG A 698 -4.63 -23.07 8.28
C ARG A 698 -3.96 -23.14 9.64
N VAL A 699 -2.84 -23.85 9.68
CA VAL A 699 -1.96 -23.92 10.85
C VAL A 699 -0.66 -23.19 10.55
N ALA A 700 -0.27 -22.25 11.41
CA ALA A 700 1.08 -21.70 11.39
C ALA A 700 1.93 -22.34 12.49
N VAL A 701 3.15 -22.72 12.17
CA VAL A 701 4.18 -23.08 13.12
C VAL A 701 5.18 -21.92 13.15
N ILE A 702 5.24 -21.21 14.27
CA ILE A 702 6.11 -20.04 14.41
C ILE A 702 7.29 -20.42 15.31
N ALA A 703 8.51 -20.25 14.78
CA ALA A 703 9.75 -20.63 15.45
C ALA A 703 10.78 -19.48 15.45
N PRO A 704 11.75 -19.48 16.37
CA PRO A 704 12.86 -18.52 16.33
C PRO A 704 13.57 -18.52 14.98
N PRO A 705 14.10 -17.39 14.50
CA PRO A 705 14.82 -17.32 13.22
C PRO A 705 15.93 -18.37 13.06
N ALA A 706 16.63 -18.68 14.13
CA ALA A 706 17.72 -19.66 14.12
C ALA A 706 17.25 -21.11 13.94
N SER A 707 16.02 -21.44 14.33
CA SER A 707 15.48 -22.83 14.31
C SER A 707 14.42 -23.05 13.22
N VAL A 708 13.91 -22.00 12.55
CA VAL A 708 12.82 -22.11 11.57
C VAL A 708 13.10 -23.12 10.45
N ALA A 709 14.32 -23.13 9.92
CA ALA A 709 14.71 -24.07 8.87
C ALA A 709 14.71 -25.53 9.37
N GLY A 710 15.21 -25.77 10.59
CA GLY A 710 15.20 -27.07 11.24
C GLY A 710 13.77 -27.55 11.54
N THR A 711 12.92 -26.65 12.03
CA THR A 711 11.50 -26.91 12.29
C THR A 711 10.75 -27.29 10.99
N ALA A 712 10.99 -26.56 9.91
CA ALA A 712 10.41 -26.86 8.61
C ALA A 712 10.86 -28.21 8.09
N ALA A 713 12.15 -28.54 8.16
CA ALA A 713 12.71 -29.81 7.76
C ALA A 713 12.12 -30.99 8.58
N ALA A 714 11.92 -30.83 9.88
CA ALA A 714 11.29 -31.81 10.74
C ALA A 714 9.83 -32.13 10.35
N LEU A 715 9.13 -31.15 9.76
CA LEU A 715 7.77 -31.29 9.24
C LEU A 715 7.72 -31.72 7.76
N GLY A 716 8.87 -31.87 7.10
CA GLY A 716 8.94 -32.15 5.65
C GLY A 716 8.47 -30.99 4.78
N LEU A 717 8.58 -29.74 5.28
CA LEU A 717 8.15 -28.53 4.63
C LEU A 717 9.34 -27.64 4.29
N SER A 718 9.13 -26.71 3.35
CA SER A 718 10.08 -25.62 3.11
C SER A 718 9.81 -24.48 4.07
N PRO A 719 10.84 -23.80 4.61
CA PRO A 719 10.63 -22.61 5.43
C PRO A 719 10.14 -21.45 4.55
N GLY A 720 9.15 -20.70 5.07
CA GLY A 720 8.65 -19.51 4.40
C GLY A 720 7.13 -19.42 4.33
N PRO A 721 6.62 -18.27 3.92
CA PRO A 721 5.19 -18.00 3.87
C PRO A 721 4.55 -18.56 2.58
N ASP A 722 4.36 -19.86 2.51
CA ASP A 722 3.47 -20.43 1.50
C ASP A 722 2.02 -20.26 1.99
N LEU A 723 1.34 -19.25 1.43
CA LEU A 723 -0.04 -18.93 1.79
C LEU A 723 -1.07 -19.91 1.20
N ASP A 724 -0.69 -20.77 0.27
CA ASP A 724 -1.56 -21.77 -0.33
C ASP A 724 -1.43 -23.10 0.39
N ALA A 725 -0.37 -23.31 1.16
CA ALA A 725 -0.18 -24.50 1.95
C ALA A 725 -1.08 -24.53 3.20
N PRO A 726 -1.61 -25.71 3.58
CA PRO A 726 -2.41 -25.86 4.80
C PRO A 726 -1.60 -25.68 6.09
N VAL A 727 -0.29 -25.81 6.03
CA VAL A 727 0.66 -25.60 7.13
C VAL A 727 1.80 -24.72 6.64
N ALA A 728 2.07 -23.62 7.33
CA ALA A 728 3.21 -22.74 7.06
C ALA A 728 4.17 -22.73 8.25
N VAL A 729 5.49 -22.72 7.98
CA VAL A 729 6.53 -22.57 9.01
C VAL A 729 7.21 -21.22 8.86
N LEU A 730 7.06 -20.35 9.87
CA LEU A 730 7.36 -18.93 9.78
C LEU A 730 8.22 -18.46 10.95
N THR A 731 8.94 -17.36 10.75
CA THR A 731 9.44 -16.55 11.86
C THR A 731 8.34 -15.61 12.40
N PRO A 732 8.49 -15.05 13.62
CA PRO A 732 7.57 -14.01 14.09
C PRO A 732 7.44 -12.83 13.12
N GLU A 733 8.54 -12.39 12.51
CA GLU A 733 8.55 -11.31 11.53
C GLU A 733 7.76 -11.65 10.28
N GLN A 734 7.93 -12.85 9.72
CA GLN A 734 7.18 -13.32 8.55
C GLN A 734 5.69 -13.50 8.83
N SER A 735 5.31 -13.69 10.10
CA SER A 735 3.90 -13.84 10.50
C SER A 735 3.16 -12.51 10.68
N LYS A 736 3.86 -11.37 10.64
CA LYS A 736 3.25 -10.04 10.76
C LYS A 736 2.20 -9.81 9.68
N GLY A 737 1.06 -9.28 10.09
CA GLY A 737 -0.08 -9.03 9.20
C GLY A 737 -0.87 -10.28 8.78
N LEU A 738 -0.36 -11.49 8.98
CA LEU A 738 -1.03 -12.74 8.62
C LEU A 738 -1.96 -13.24 9.72
N GLU A 739 -2.91 -14.11 9.34
CA GLU A 739 -3.89 -14.73 10.25
C GLU A 739 -4.02 -16.23 9.97
N PHE A 740 -4.12 -17.01 11.05
CA PHE A 740 -4.23 -18.47 10.98
C PHE A 740 -5.31 -18.98 11.93
N ASP A 741 -5.96 -20.10 11.59
CA ASP A 741 -6.96 -20.70 12.47
C ASP A 741 -6.31 -21.29 13.74
N SER A 742 -5.16 -21.93 13.60
CA SER A 742 -4.33 -22.36 14.73
C SER A 742 -2.89 -21.91 14.56
N VAL A 743 -2.29 -21.52 15.66
CA VAL A 743 -0.88 -21.19 15.73
C VAL A 743 -0.19 -22.11 16.76
N ILE A 744 0.92 -22.70 16.36
CA ILE A 744 1.81 -23.46 17.26
C ILE A 744 3.13 -22.67 17.36
N ILE A 745 3.45 -22.20 18.53
CA ILE A 745 4.72 -21.49 18.81
C ILE A 745 5.73 -22.49 19.34
N VAL A 746 6.82 -22.67 18.59
CA VAL A 746 7.94 -23.52 18.97
C VAL A 746 9.01 -22.66 19.66
N ASP A 747 9.46 -23.09 20.80
CA ASP A 747 10.48 -22.43 21.61
C ASP A 747 10.17 -20.95 21.91
N PRO A 748 9.08 -20.66 22.66
CA PRO A 748 8.73 -19.28 23.02
C PRO A 748 9.87 -18.51 23.72
N ALA A 749 10.68 -19.20 24.53
CA ALA A 749 11.84 -18.62 25.22
C ALA A 749 12.93 -18.21 24.23
N GLY A 750 13.17 -19.02 23.20
CA GLY A 750 14.09 -18.70 22.11
C GLY A 750 13.65 -17.49 21.31
N ILE A 751 12.33 -17.32 21.07
CA ILE A 751 11.79 -16.11 20.46
C ILE A 751 12.04 -14.88 21.34
N GLU A 752 11.73 -14.97 22.65
CA GLU A 752 11.93 -13.85 23.57
C GLU A 752 13.41 -13.42 23.65
N GLN A 753 14.34 -14.36 23.54
CA GLN A 753 15.79 -14.12 23.65
C GLN A 753 16.47 -13.75 22.32
N ALA A 754 15.80 -13.96 21.18
CA ALA A 754 16.39 -13.77 19.85
C ALA A 754 16.76 -12.31 19.54
N SER A 755 16.11 -11.35 20.17
CA SER A 755 16.35 -9.93 19.94
C SER A 755 16.05 -9.09 21.20
N PRO A 756 16.56 -7.86 21.30
CA PRO A 756 16.20 -6.93 22.38
C PRO A 756 14.68 -6.64 22.45
N ARG A 757 13.97 -6.85 21.36
CA ARG A 757 12.50 -6.71 21.24
C ARG A 757 11.78 -8.06 21.16
N GLY A 758 12.41 -9.16 21.52
CA GLY A 758 11.86 -10.52 21.42
C GLY A 758 10.54 -10.72 22.14
N ARG A 759 10.24 -9.93 23.18
CA ARG A 759 8.90 -9.88 23.79
C ARG A 759 7.82 -9.37 22.85
N ALA A 760 8.12 -8.35 22.06
CA ALA A 760 7.21 -7.84 21.05
C ALA A 760 6.98 -8.88 19.94
N ASP A 761 8.05 -9.56 19.51
CA ASP A 761 7.96 -10.64 18.52
C ASP A 761 7.10 -11.81 19.05
N LEU A 762 7.26 -12.18 20.31
CA LEU A 762 6.45 -13.20 20.95
C LEU A 762 4.98 -12.77 21.06
N TYR A 763 4.69 -11.52 21.43
CA TYR A 763 3.34 -10.97 21.45
C TYR A 763 2.69 -11.02 20.08
N VAL A 764 3.44 -10.64 19.02
CA VAL A 764 2.98 -10.73 17.63
C VAL A 764 2.63 -12.17 17.29
N ALA A 765 3.52 -13.14 17.59
CA ALA A 765 3.28 -14.55 17.31
C ALA A 765 2.04 -15.09 18.01
N LEU A 766 1.87 -14.80 19.31
CA LEU A 766 0.71 -15.20 20.12
C LEU A 766 -0.63 -14.69 19.54
N THR A 767 -0.64 -13.50 18.97
CA THR A 767 -1.85 -12.84 18.49
C THR A 767 -2.18 -13.14 17.02
N ARG A 768 -1.44 -14.03 16.36
CA ARG A 768 -1.71 -14.44 14.96
C ARG A 768 -2.85 -15.44 14.81
N THR A 769 -3.26 -16.08 15.90
CA THR A 769 -4.33 -17.06 15.87
C THR A 769 -5.72 -16.41 15.91
N THR A 770 -6.64 -17.07 15.22
CA THR A 770 -8.08 -16.73 15.27
C THR A 770 -8.90 -17.70 16.10
N ARG A 771 -8.35 -18.88 16.45
CA ARG A 771 -9.07 -19.91 17.22
C ARG A 771 -8.23 -20.58 18.28
N ARG A 772 -7.18 -21.31 17.88
CA ARG A 772 -6.44 -22.19 18.76
C ARG A 772 -4.97 -21.79 18.86
N LEU A 773 -4.40 -21.87 20.05
CA LEU A 773 -3.01 -21.57 20.31
C LEU A 773 -2.34 -22.73 21.05
N GLY A 774 -1.24 -23.21 20.50
CA GLY A 774 -0.36 -24.18 21.13
C GLY A 774 1.03 -23.61 21.39
N LEU A 775 1.64 -24.00 22.50
CA LEU A 775 3.03 -23.70 22.82
C LEU A 775 3.80 -25.02 22.89
N VAL A 776 4.93 -25.10 22.21
CA VAL A 776 5.83 -26.26 22.25
C VAL A 776 7.20 -25.81 22.76
N SER A 777 7.68 -26.38 23.83
CA SER A 777 8.98 -26.05 24.41
C SER A 777 9.84 -27.30 24.66
N HIS A 778 11.15 -27.10 24.76
CA HIS A 778 12.13 -28.12 25.22
C HIS A 778 12.63 -27.78 26.60
N GLY A 779 11.77 -27.32 27.49
CA GLY A 779 12.12 -26.90 28.85
C GLY A 779 11.08 -25.95 29.42
N GLU A 780 11.46 -25.17 30.42
CA GLU A 780 10.54 -24.25 31.09
C GLU A 780 10.06 -23.16 30.18
N LEU A 781 8.74 -22.95 30.17
CA LEU A 781 8.13 -21.79 29.51
C LEU A 781 8.57 -20.48 30.16
N PRO A 782 8.62 -19.36 29.43
CA PRO A 782 8.70 -18.05 30.05
C PRO A 782 7.71 -17.93 31.22
N LEU A 783 8.14 -17.40 32.36
CA LEU A 783 7.32 -17.31 33.56
C LEU A 783 5.96 -16.64 33.34
N ALA A 784 5.91 -15.67 32.42
CA ALA A 784 4.70 -14.96 32.04
C ALA A 784 3.65 -15.89 31.38
N LEU A 785 4.07 -16.92 30.64
CA LEU A 785 3.21 -17.83 29.90
C LEU A 785 2.80 -19.07 30.73
N ALA A 786 3.64 -19.51 31.65
CA ALA A 786 3.45 -20.73 32.44
C ALA A 786 2.15 -20.72 33.29
N THR A 787 1.61 -19.55 33.60
CA THR A 787 0.45 -19.40 34.51
C THR A 787 -0.90 -19.61 33.78
N TYR A 788 -0.94 -19.59 32.44
CA TYR A 788 -2.16 -19.51 31.66
C TYR A 788 -2.36 -20.64 30.65
N THR A 789 -1.52 -21.67 30.66
CA THR A 789 -1.57 -22.79 29.72
C THR A 789 -1.98 -24.10 30.39
N GLU A 790 -2.84 -24.87 29.72
CA GLU A 790 -3.13 -26.25 30.12
C GLU A 790 -2.04 -27.19 29.58
N ILE A 791 -1.52 -28.08 30.43
CA ILE A 791 -0.52 -29.07 30.02
C ILE A 791 -1.27 -30.18 29.26
N VAL A 792 -0.97 -30.34 27.99
CA VAL A 792 -1.45 -31.49 27.19
C VAL A 792 -0.33 -32.52 27.23
N GLY A 793 -0.53 -33.59 28.02
CA GLY A 793 0.39 -34.72 28.13
C GLY A 793 0.31 -35.68 26.94
#